data_51466ad6dcbc770658fb64d93e2a46a3
#
_entry.id   51466ad6dcbc770658fb64d93e2a46a3
#
_cell.length_a   1.000
_cell.length_b   1.000
_cell.length_c   1.000
_cell.angle_alpha   90.00
_cell.angle_beta   90.00
_cell.angle_gamma   90.00
#
_symmetry.space_group_name_H-M   'P 1'
#
loop_
_entity.id
_entity.type
_entity.pdbx_description
1 polymer ?
#
loop_
_entity_poly.entity_id
_entity_poly.type
_entity_poly.pdbx_seq_one_letter_code
_entity_poly.pdbx_strand_id
1 'polypeptide(L)'
;MSLEGNFISVFGARVHNLKNIHIKIPRNKLVVFTGKSGSGKSSLAFDTIHAEGQRRYLDTFSAYARQFIGNMERPDVDKITGLSPVVAIDQKTTSKNPRSTVGTITEIYDYLRLLYSRIGVAYSYKTGEKMVSYTESMIINLVLNDFNNKKIFILSPIIRSRKGNHNELFNKFLKRGYTKVRVNQEILNLDSSIKLDRYQTHDIELVVDRLTVNEKNKLRLKESLKIALELGDGVVMILEKNNKKIRYLSKLLMCPQTGIAYDNPEPNSFSFNSPKGACKSCNGLGFKLEVDVNKIIPNPKISIKNGAISPINGRKALWIIRQIELIGKKYDFTLDTPVENICKEGLKAILYGVNTKIKINYKIAEIAKDYNINFDGIVTFIEDQSKHSNVKSIERWSKKYMRSVNCQSCKGSRLNLESSNFKVAEKYISEVVNMDLNSLSKWLQKLQSKLSKKDLVIAQQIIKELFKRVRFLNDVGLSYLTLNRSAKTLSGGEAQRIRLATQIGTRLTNVLYILDEPSIGLHQKDNVKLINALKSLRDLGNSVIVVEHDKEMIKNADYIVDLGPEAGEYGGELIFQGTIQDLIKINNITSNYVFGLSHVKKNKIRSGNGKFIEIIGAKGNNLKNINIKIPLGLLCCITGVSGSGKSTIVNETLYPILNKYFFKAEKNPLEYDKFNGIENIDKVISINQAPIGRTPRSNAATYIGVFSDIRNLFADLQAAKVRGYKAGRFSFNVSGGRCEVCRGAGVKTIEMNFLPDVVVTCDECNGNRYNHETLQVCFKEKNISDVLELTVNQAVMFFEKVPIIYRKLKALENVGLGYIRL
;
A
#
# COMPACT_ATOMS: atom_id res chain seq x y z
N MET A 1 8.04 15.14 46.40
CA MET A 1 7.33 14.52 45.27
C MET A 1 6.64 13.27 45.81
N SER A 2 5.31 13.27 45.84
CA SER A 2 4.48 12.20 46.42
C SER A 2 4.76 10.88 45.64
N LEU A 3 4.85 9.76 46.33
CA LEU A 3 5.03 8.40 45.82
C LEU A 3 4.00 8.01 44.73
N GLU A 4 2.86 8.73 44.65
CA GLU A 4 1.81 8.54 43.65
C GLU A 4 2.22 8.85 42.20
N GLY A 5 3.24 9.67 41.97
CA GLY A 5 3.71 10.06 40.61
C GLY A 5 4.48 8.96 39.85
N ASN A 6 4.91 7.89 40.52
CA ASN A 6 5.76 6.86 39.93
C ASN A 6 5.02 5.66 39.34
N PHE A 7 3.69 5.60 39.48
CA PHE A 7 2.87 4.49 39.01
C PHE A 7 1.69 4.93 38.17
N ILE A 8 1.33 4.13 37.20
CA ILE A 8 0.01 4.15 36.57
C ILE A 8 -0.85 3.18 37.37
N SER A 9 -1.88 3.68 38.03
CA SER A 9 -2.77 2.87 38.88
C SER A 9 -4.14 2.75 38.21
N VAL A 10 -4.58 1.52 37.96
CA VAL A 10 -5.90 1.17 37.41
C VAL A 10 -6.72 0.57 38.56
N PHE A 11 -7.92 1.05 38.77
CA PHE A 11 -8.84 0.60 39.78
C PHE A 11 -10.13 0.13 39.14
N GLY A 12 -10.54 -1.11 39.40
CA GLY A 12 -11.83 -1.65 39.04
C GLY A 12 -12.03 -1.83 37.52
N ALA A 13 -11.06 -2.36 36.82
CA ALA A 13 -11.21 -2.64 35.38
C ALA A 13 -12.11 -3.85 35.14
N ARG A 14 -13.22 -3.65 34.37
CA ARG A 14 -14.26 -4.66 34.07
C ARG A 14 -14.58 -4.80 32.61
N VAL A 15 -13.73 -4.23 31.73
CA VAL A 15 -13.94 -4.30 30.28
C VAL A 15 -13.83 -5.74 29.78
N HIS A 16 -14.82 -6.19 29.02
CA HIS A 16 -14.94 -7.55 28.44
C HIS A 16 -14.94 -8.64 29.52
N ASN A 17 -13.88 -9.45 29.60
CA ASN A 17 -13.77 -10.55 30.56
C ASN A 17 -12.99 -10.18 31.84
N LEU A 18 -12.57 -8.93 32.02
CA LEU A 18 -11.81 -8.49 33.19
C LEU A 18 -12.68 -8.52 34.44
N LYS A 19 -12.17 -9.12 35.53
CA LYS A 19 -12.89 -9.32 36.80
C LYS A 19 -12.45 -8.31 37.84
N ASN A 20 -12.88 -7.06 37.69
CA ASN A 20 -12.63 -5.96 38.63
C ASN A 20 -11.15 -5.81 39.02
N ILE A 21 -10.27 -5.75 38.02
CA ILE A 21 -8.82 -5.73 38.24
C ILE A 21 -8.34 -4.43 38.88
N HIS A 22 -7.51 -4.55 39.93
CA HIS A 22 -6.73 -3.48 40.52
C HIS A 22 -5.24 -3.73 40.26
N ILE A 23 -4.55 -2.77 39.60
CA ILE A 23 -3.15 -2.94 39.23
C ILE A 23 -2.37 -1.63 39.35
N LYS A 24 -1.09 -1.73 39.81
CA LYS A 24 -0.11 -0.63 39.82
C LYS A 24 1.04 -0.97 38.88
N ILE A 25 1.22 -0.16 37.83
CA ILE A 25 2.21 -0.33 36.78
C ILE A 25 3.27 0.77 36.97
N PRO A 26 4.57 0.39 37.13
CA PRO A 26 5.63 1.39 37.31
C PRO A 26 5.86 2.19 36.03
N ARG A 27 6.02 3.52 36.17
CA ARG A 27 6.35 4.41 35.05
C ARG A 27 7.83 4.30 34.67
N ASN A 28 8.16 4.69 33.45
CA ASN A 28 9.52 4.69 32.88
C ASN A 28 10.18 3.30 32.95
N LYS A 29 9.38 2.25 32.76
CA LYS A 29 9.78 0.85 32.77
C LYS A 29 9.26 0.13 31.51
N LEU A 30 9.93 -0.94 31.13
CA LEU A 30 9.45 -1.93 30.16
C LEU A 30 8.59 -2.95 30.89
N VAL A 31 7.29 -2.89 30.71
CA VAL A 31 6.30 -3.75 31.37
C VAL A 31 5.74 -4.74 30.37
N VAL A 32 5.78 -6.02 30.67
CA VAL A 32 5.22 -7.07 29.80
C VAL A 32 3.92 -7.61 30.39
N PHE A 33 2.85 -7.54 29.62
CA PHE A 33 1.58 -8.19 29.91
C PHE A 33 1.58 -9.57 29.27
N THR A 34 1.52 -10.63 30.08
CA THR A 34 1.56 -12.02 29.65
C THR A 34 0.35 -12.80 30.13
N GLY A 35 0.23 -14.08 29.76
CA GLY A 35 -0.89 -14.96 30.09
C GLY A 35 -1.43 -15.71 28.88
N LYS A 36 -2.35 -16.65 29.05
CA LYS A 36 -2.98 -17.41 27.96
C LYS A 36 -3.69 -16.49 26.94
N SER A 37 -3.87 -16.96 25.70
CA SER A 37 -4.71 -16.25 24.72
C SER A 37 -6.16 -16.16 25.26
N GLY A 38 -6.78 -14.97 25.13
CA GLY A 38 -8.13 -14.75 25.68
C GLY A 38 -8.20 -14.50 27.19
N SER A 39 -7.07 -14.33 27.91
CA SER A 39 -7.05 -14.04 29.36
C SER A 39 -7.33 -12.58 29.71
N GLY A 40 -7.55 -11.68 28.75
CA GLY A 40 -7.87 -10.27 29.02
C GLY A 40 -6.71 -9.28 28.86
N LYS A 41 -5.52 -9.72 28.39
CA LYS A 41 -4.33 -8.85 28.20
C LYS A 41 -4.63 -7.64 27.31
N SER A 42 -5.17 -7.87 26.12
CA SER A 42 -5.51 -6.80 25.18
C SER A 42 -6.65 -5.94 25.71
N SER A 43 -7.63 -6.52 26.42
CA SER A 43 -8.71 -5.79 27.09
C SER A 43 -8.17 -4.79 28.13
N LEU A 44 -7.16 -5.20 28.92
CA LEU A 44 -6.55 -4.29 29.89
C LEU A 44 -5.66 -3.25 29.20
N ALA A 45 -4.80 -3.65 28.23
CA ALA A 45 -3.82 -2.76 27.62
C ALA A 45 -4.47 -1.76 26.65
N PHE A 46 -5.32 -2.26 25.73
CA PHE A 46 -5.89 -1.46 24.64
C PHE A 46 -7.29 -0.93 24.96
N ASP A 47 -8.21 -1.82 25.37
CA ASP A 47 -9.61 -1.43 25.56
C ASP A 47 -9.85 -0.68 26.89
N THR A 48 -8.89 -0.74 27.83
CA THR A 48 -8.96 -0.01 29.12
C THR A 48 -7.94 1.14 29.18
N ILE A 49 -6.63 0.86 29.23
CA ILE A 49 -5.58 1.87 29.47
C ILE A 49 -5.44 2.82 28.27
N HIS A 50 -5.31 2.26 27.05
CA HIS A 50 -5.19 3.09 25.84
C HIS A 50 -6.46 3.85 25.55
N ALA A 51 -7.63 3.22 25.65
CA ALA A 51 -8.92 3.86 25.40
C ALA A 51 -9.17 5.07 26.34
N GLU A 52 -8.89 4.92 27.64
CA GLU A 52 -8.99 6.05 28.60
C GLU A 52 -7.95 7.14 28.32
N GLY A 53 -6.73 6.77 27.94
CA GLY A 53 -5.69 7.74 27.57
C GLY A 53 -6.08 8.54 26.33
N GLN A 54 -6.64 7.88 25.32
CA GLN A 54 -7.13 8.51 24.11
C GLN A 54 -8.35 9.41 24.39
N ARG A 55 -9.30 8.94 25.23
CA ARG A 55 -10.43 9.75 25.66
C ARG A 55 -9.99 11.05 26.34
N ARG A 56 -9.05 10.98 27.30
CA ARG A 56 -8.50 12.19 27.99
C ARG A 56 -7.79 13.12 27.03
N TYR A 57 -7.06 12.58 26.05
CA TYR A 57 -6.43 13.40 25.02
C TYR A 57 -7.47 14.14 24.18
N LEU A 58 -8.57 13.48 23.78
CA LEU A 58 -9.68 14.11 23.06
C LEU A 58 -10.41 15.17 23.89
N ASP A 59 -10.51 14.98 25.21
CA ASP A 59 -11.10 15.98 26.13
C ASP A 59 -10.32 17.31 26.14
N THR A 60 -9.03 17.31 25.72
CA THR A 60 -8.22 18.53 25.62
C THR A 60 -8.56 19.38 24.38
N PHE A 61 -9.28 18.83 23.41
CA PHE A 61 -9.68 19.57 22.22
C PHE A 61 -10.83 20.55 22.49
N SER A 62 -10.94 21.59 21.66
CA SER A 62 -12.05 22.56 21.75
C SER A 62 -13.41 21.86 21.58
N ALA A 63 -14.47 22.46 22.17
CA ALA A 63 -15.83 21.94 22.05
C ALA A 63 -16.27 21.75 20.60
N TYR A 64 -15.84 22.63 19.68
CA TYR A 64 -16.08 22.53 18.26
C TYR A 64 -15.42 21.29 17.65
N ALA A 65 -14.15 21.03 17.92
CA ALA A 65 -13.45 19.85 17.44
C ALA A 65 -14.07 18.55 17.98
N ARG A 66 -14.48 18.54 19.27
CA ARG A 66 -15.17 17.36 19.88
C ARG A 66 -16.49 17.03 19.20
N GLN A 67 -17.24 18.03 18.72
CA GLN A 67 -18.51 17.82 18.01
C GLN A 67 -18.34 17.04 16.69
N PHE A 68 -17.18 17.19 16.02
CA PHE A 68 -16.85 16.43 14.80
C PHE A 68 -16.25 15.06 15.10
N ILE A 69 -15.55 14.90 16.21
CA ILE A 69 -14.82 13.67 16.58
C ILE A 69 -15.77 12.66 17.24
N GLY A 70 -16.88 13.13 17.81
CA GLY A 70 -17.80 12.31 18.61
C GLY A 70 -17.28 12.07 20.04
N ASN A 71 -18.18 11.68 20.92
CA ASN A 71 -17.83 11.29 22.29
C ASN A 71 -17.35 9.83 22.29
N MET A 72 -16.12 9.60 22.75
CA MET A 72 -15.67 8.24 23.07
C MET A 72 -16.33 7.78 24.37
N GLU A 73 -16.91 6.59 24.35
CA GLU A 73 -17.42 5.96 25.56
C GLU A 73 -16.26 5.72 26.54
N ARG A 74 -16.53 6.00 27.82
CA ARG A 74 -15.58 5.71 28.88
C ARG A 74 -15.49 4.19 29.05
N PRO A 75 -14.27 3.60 29.08
CA PRO A 75 -14.15 2.18 29.41
C PRO A 75 -14.71 1.89 30.82
N ASP A 76 -15.22 0.68 31.02
CA ASP A 76 -15.75 0.26 32.34
C ASP A 76 -14.59 0.06 33.31
N VAL A 77 -14.23 1.16 33.96
CA VAL A 77 -13.17 1.28 34.97
C VAL A 77 -13.52 2.36 36.00
N ASP A 78 -13.27 2.09 37.24
CA ASP A 78 -13.59 3.07 38.32
C ASP A 78 -12.70 4.31 38.18
N LYS A 79 -11.38 4.14 38.15
CA LYS A 79 -10.41 5.23 38.06
C LYS A 79 -9.07 4.76 37.46
N ILE A 80 -8.44 5.63 36.67
CA ILE A 80 -7.02 5.47 36.26
C ILE A 80 -6.27 6.74 36.65
N THR A 81 -5.14 6.59 37.35
CA THR A 81 -4.27 7.72 37.76
C THR A 81 -2.86 7.52 37.18
N GLY A 82 -2.09 8.62 37.08
CA GLY A 82 -0.69 8.58 36.62
C GLY A 82 -0.52 8.36 35.13
N LEU A 83 -1.59 8.48 34.34
CA LEU A 83 -1.55 8.22 32.90
C LEU A 83 -0.87 9.37 32.16
N SER A 84 0.16 9.07 31.38
CA SER A 84 0.80 9.97 30.39
C SER A 84 0.04 9.93 29.06
N PRO A 85 0.33 10.82 28.09
CA PRO A 85 -0.17 10.67 26.73
C PRO A 85 0.14 9.27 26.19
N VAL A 86 -0.85 8.61 25.56
CA VAL A 86 -0.75 7.20 25.16
C VAL A 86 -0.65 7.07 23.64
N VAL A 87 0.28 6.24 23.19
CA VAL A 87 0.46 5.89 21.77
C VAL A 87 0.40 4.37 21.61
N ALA A 88 -0.59 3.89 20.88
CA ALA A 88 -0.70 2.48 20.56
C ALA A 88 0.01 2.14 19.22
N ILE A 89 0.73 1.02 19.24
CA ILE A 89 1.39 0.45 18.05
C ILE A 89 0.84 -0.97 17.84
N ASP A 90 -0.33 -1.04 17.25
CA ASP A 90 -1.03 -2.29 16.93
C ASP A 90 -0.56 -2.90 15.60
N GLN A 91 -0.94 -4.18 15.37
CA GLN A 91 -0.65 -4.90 14.13
C GLN A 91 -1.58 -4.50 12.97
N LYS A 92 -2.67 -3.76 13.26
CA LYS A 92 -3.67 -3.44 12.24
C LYS A 92 -3.17 -2.42 11.24
N THR A 93 -3.48 -2.71 9.99
CA THR A 93 -3.54 -1.84 8.82
C THR A 93 -2.24 -1.44 8.17
N THR A 94 -1.91 -2.17 7.14
CA THR A 94 -1.18 -1.61 5.99
C THR A 94 -2.06 -0.54 5.33
N SER A 95 -1.50 0.63 5.09
CA SER A 95 -2.19 1.70 4.34
C SER A 95 -2.75 1.17 3.02
N LYS A 96 -4.02 1.42 2.73
CA LYS A 96 -4.65 1.07 1.44
C LYS A 96 -4.21 1.99 0.30
N ASN A 97 -3.54 3.10 0.61
CA ASN A 97 -3.10 4.07 -0.38
C ASN A 97 -1.95 3.49 -1.25
N PRO A 98 -2.11 3.39 -2.59
CA PRO A 98 -1.09 2.84 -3.48
C PRO A 98 0.18 3.70 -3.58
N ARG A 99 0.13 4.95 -3.13
CA ARG A 99 1.28 5.88 -3.11
C ARG A 99 2.09 5.79 -1.83
N SER A 100 1.60 5.13 -0.77
CA SER A 100 2.35 4.98 0.48
C SER A 100 3.49 3.98 0.30
N THR A 101 4.70 4.40 0.65
CA THR A 101 5.93 3.60 0.63
C THR A 101 6.60 3.62 1.98
N VAL A 102 7.57 2.72 2.21
CA VAL A 102 8.40 2.75 3.44
C VAL A 102 9.01 4.14 3.62
N GLY A 103 9.59 4.73 2.56
CA GLY A 103 10.21 6.05 2.61
C GLY A 103 9.27 7.19 3.01
N THR A 104 7.98 7.13 2.58
CA THR A 104 7.00 8.18 2.93
C THR A 104 6.45 8.01 4.34
N ILE A 105 6.26 6.77 4.82
CA ILE A 105 5.77 6.51 6.19
C ILE A 105 6.82 6.88 7.23
N THR A 106 8.11 6.69 6.91
CA THR A 106 9.23 7.00 7.80
C THR A 106 9.73 8.44 7.68
N GLU A 107 9.13 9.24 6.80
CA GLU A 107 9.55 10.61 6.45
C GLU A 107 10.97 10.68 5.85
N ILE A 108 11.66 9.56 5.66
CA ILE A 108 13.01 9.54 5.06
C ILE A 108 12.97 10.12 3.64
N TYR A 109 11.89 9.85 2.89
CA TYR A 109 11.74 10.39 1.55
C TYR A 109 11.63 11.92 1.54
N ASP A 110 11.06 12.53 2.57
CA ASP A 110 10.92 13.98 2.69
C ASP A 110 12.29 14.65 2.89
N TYR A 111 13.15 14.05 3.71
CA TYR A 111 14.54 14.50 3.84
C TYR A 111 15.37 14.27 2.56
N LEU A 112 15.13 13.17 1.83
CA LEU A 112 15.78 12.95 0.53
C LEU A 112 15.36 14.01 -0.49
N ARG A 113 14.06 14.36 -0.56
CA ARG A 113 13.58 15.44 -1.43
C ARG A 113 14.27 16.77 -1.10
N LEU A 114 14.41 17.08 0.18
CA LEU A 114 15.10 18.27 0.64
C LEU A 114 16.59 18.22 0.28
N LEU A 115 17.25 17.09 0.46
CA LEU A 115 18.66 16.90 0.08
C LEU A 115 18.88 17.16 -1.42
N TYR A 116 18.07 16.51 -2.27
CA TYR A 116 18.18 16.64 -3.73
C TYR A 116 17.82 18.03 -4.23
N SER A 117 16.91 18.74 -3.58
CA SER A 117 16.59 20.14 -3.94
C SER A 117 17.70 21.12 -3.57
N ARG A 118 18.51 20.83 -2.53
CA ARG A 118 19.55 21.76 -2.04
C ARG A 118 20.91 21.55 -2.68
N ILE A 119 21.33 20.31 -2.89
CA ILE A 119 22.66 19.96 -3.40
C ILE A 119 22.65 19.06 -4.63
N GLY A 120 21.46 18.76 -5.17
CA GLY A 120 21.32 17.92 -6.38
C GLY A 120 21.84 18.63 -7.62
N VAL A 121 22.72 17.94 -8.36
CA VAL A 121 23.24 18.42 -9.64
C VAL A 121 22.35 17.89 -10.77
N ALA A 122 21.82 18.80 -11.59
CA ALA A 122 20.94 18.47 -12.72
C ALA A 122 21.73 17.95 -13.92
N TYR A 123 21.18 16.93 -14.58
CA TYR A 123 21.68 16.37 -15.83
C TYR A 123 20.58 16.35 -16.90
N SER A 124 20.95 16.61 -18.15
CA SER A 124 20.01 16.59 -19.27
C SER A 124 19.50 15.16 -19.52
N TYR A 125 18.18 14.95 -19.58
CA TYR A 125 17.60 13.66 -19.88
C TYR A 125 17.81 13.21 -21.32
N LYS A 126 18.23 14.12 -22.24
CA LYS A 126 18.53 13.78 -23.63
C LYS A 126 20.01 13.45 -23.85
N THR A 127 20.93 14.24 -23.29
CA THR A 127 22.38 14.10 -23.55
C THR A 127 23.14 13.48 -22.40
N GLY A 128 22.56 13.44 -21.19
CA GLY A 128 23.26 12.98 -19.98
C GLY A 128 24.31 13.95 -19.46
N GLU A 129 24.45 15.14 -20.06
CA GLU A 129 25.41 16.15 -19.65
C GLU A 129 24.91 16.93 -18.44
N LYS A 130 25.87 17.43 -17.66
CA LYS A 130 25.61 18.33 -16.53
C LYS A 130 25.01 19.65 -17.03
N MET A 131 23.89 20.04 -16.41
CA MET A 131 23.24 21.32 -16.69
C MET A 131 23.97 22.46 -15.96
N VAL A 132 23.95 23.64 -16.58
CA VAL A 132 24.64 24.83 -16.09
C VAL A 132 23.65 25.97 -15.92
N SER A 133 23.76 26.69 -14.84
CA SER A 133 23.07 27.96 -14.59
C SER A 133 24.11 29.08 -14.48
N TYR A 134 23.84 30.17 -15.14
CA TYR A 134 24.74 31.34 -15.15
C TYR A 134 24.10 32.54 -14.46
N THR A 135 24.87 33.28 -13.70
CA THR A 135 24.45 34.62 -13.27
C THR A 135 24.52 35.60 -14.45
N GLU A 136 23.77 36.68 -14.35
CA GLU A 136 23.76 37.71 -15.40
C GLU A 136 25.17 38.22 -15.74
N SER A 137 25.98 38.46 -14.71
CA SER A 137 27.39 38.88 -14.87
C SER A 137 28.23 37.82 -15.59
N MET A 138 28.01 36.53 -15.30
CA MET A 138 28.67 35.43 -16.00
C MET A 138 28.26 35.35 -17.47
N ILE A 139 26.96 35.55 -17.77
CA ILE A 139 26.47 35.56 -19.15
C ILE A 139 27.14 36.69 -19.95
N ILE A 140 27.22 37.88 -19.38
CA ILE A 140 27.87 39.02 -20.03
C ILE A 140 29.35 38.71 -20.31
N ASN A 141 30.10 38.22 -19.31
CA ASN A 141 31.50 37.90 -19.46
C ASN A 141 31.74 36.77 -20.49
N LEU A 142 30.88 35.73 -20.50
CA LEU A 142 30.97 34.65 -21.49
C LEU A 142 30.74 35.17 -22.92
N VAL A 143 29.75 36.04 -23.09
CA VAL A 143 29.48 36.64 -24.43
C VAL A 143 30.62 37.53 -24.87
N LEU A 144 31.20 38.34 -23.97
CA LEU A 144 32.37 39.15 -24.27
C LEU A 144 33.58 38.33 -24.69
N ASN A 145 33.85 37.24 -23.97
CA ASN A 145 35.04 36.42 -24.22
C ASN A 145 34.88 35.55 -25.49
N ASP A 146 33.75 34.85 -25.63
CA ASP A 146 33.58 33.85 -26.70
C ASP A 146 33.22 34.46 -28.06
N PHE A 147 32.65 35.67 -28.09
CA PHE A 147 32.19 36.35 -29.30
C PHE A 147 32.92 37.69 -29.56
N ASN A 148 34.06 37.90 -28.94
CA ASN A 148 34.82 39.12 -29.11
C ASN A 148 35.05 39.44 -30.60
N ASN A 149 34.81 40.68 -31.02
CA ASN A 149 34.89 41.22 -32.41
C ASN A 149 33.95 40.50 -33.42
N LYS A 150 33.00 39.66 -32.97
CA LYS A 150 32.02 38.98 -33.84
C LYS A 150 30.70 39.76 -33.90
N LYS A 151 30.01 39.66 -35.07
CA LYS A 151 28.64 40.13 -35.22
C LYS A 151 27.67 39.08 -34.78
N ILE A 152 26.84 39.40 -33.74
CA ILE A 152 25.88 38.49 -33.15
C ILE A 152 24.45 39.03 -33.22
N PHE A 153 23.49 38.11 -33.18
CA PHE A 153 22.08 38.37 -32.85
C PHE A 153 21.84 37.88 -31.42
N ILE A 154 21.19 38.73 -30.63
CA ILE A 154 20.67 38.39 -29.30
C ILE A 154 19.20 38.01 -29.46
N LEU A 155 18.88 36.75 -29.17
CA LEU A 155 17.54 36.19 -29.40
C LEU A 155 16.92 35.82 -28.05
N SER A 156 15.63 36.08 -27.92
CA SER A 156 14.85 35.60 -26.77
C SER A 156 13.90 34.50 -27.23
N PRO A 157 13.98 33.27 -26.73
CA PRO A 157 13.06 32.17 -27.07
C PRO A 157 11.70 32.41 -26.42
N ILE A 158 10.64 32.61 -27.24
CA ILE A 158 9.29 32.89 -26.75
C ILE A 158 8.40 31.65 -26.82
N ILE A 159 8.46 30.94 -27.94
CA ILE A 159 7.69 29.71 -28.18
C ILE A 159 8.64 28.59 -28.56
N ARG A 160 8.47 27.41 -27.91
CA ARG A 160 9.21 26.18 -28.21
C ARG A 160 8.25 25.03 -28.46
N SER A 161 8.34 24.46 -29.65
CA SER A 161 7.60 23.25 -30.08
C SER A 161 6.10 23.30 -29.75
N ARG A 162 5.43 24.43 -30.02
CA ARG A 162 4.01 24.64 -29.74
C ARG A 162 3.23 24.88 -31.02
N LYS A 163 2.07 24.23 -31.14
CA LYS A 163 1.13 24.43 -32.24
C LYS A 163 0.39 25.77 -32.13
N GLY A 164 0.09 26.41 -33.27
CA GLY A 164 -0.66 27.64 -33.31
C GLY A 164 -0.20 28.59 -34.41
N ASN A 165 -1.04 29.54 -34.81
CA ASN A 165 -0.70 30.58 -35.78
C ASN A 165 0.06 31.78 -35.18
N HIS A 166 0.01 31.97 -33.86
CA HIS A 166 0.73 32.96 -33.05
C HIS A 166 0.63 34.43 -33.51
N ASN A 167 -0.40 34.81 -34.32
CA ASN A 167 -0.58 36.15 -34.86
C ASN A 167 -0.70 37.25 -33.79
N GLU A 168 -1.38 36.96 -32.67
CA GLU A 168 -1.50 37.93 -31.57
C GLU A 168 -0.13 38.23 -30.93
N LEU A 169 0.75 37.23 -30.85
CA LEU A 169 2.10 37.37 -30.34
C LEU A 169 2.93 38.30 -31.25
N PHE A 170 2.88 38.09 -32.56
CA PHE A 170 3.58 38.96 -33.54
C PHE A 170 3.08 40.39 -33.47
N ASN A 171 1.78 40.59 -33.40
CA ASN A 171 1.18 41.94 -33.27
C ASN A 171 1.62 42.64 -31.97
N LYS A 172 1.74 41.87 -30.85
CA LYS A 172 2.24 42.41 -29.58
C LYS A 172 3.68 42.90 -29.69
N PHE A 173 4.54 42.15 -30.39
CA PHE A 173 5.95 42.54 -30.56
C PHE A 173 6.13 43.67 -31.52
N LEU A 174 5.34 43.75 -32.60
CA LEU A 174 5.29 44.91 -33.52
C LEU A 174 4.96 46.19 -32.78
N LYS A 175 3.92 46.16 -31.94
CA LYS A 175 3.52 47.32 -31.12
C LYS A 175 4.60 47.77 -30.13
N ARG A 176 5.51 46.86 -29.75
CA ARG A 176 6.68 47.17 -28.87
C ARG A 176 7.93 47.60 -29.63
N GLY A 177 7.84 47.76 -30.96
CA GLY A 177 8.93 48.27 -31.80
C GLY A 177 9.97 47.22 -32.24
N TYR A 178 9.72 45.93 -32.06
CA TYR A 178 10.61 44.89 -32.59
C TYR A 178 10.38 44.68 -34.07
N THR A 179 11.48 44.50 -34.83
CA THR A 179 11.46 44.44 -36.29
C THR A 179 11.74 43.05 -36.87
N LYS A 180 12.28 42.15 -36.08
CA LYS A 180 12.68 40.82 -36.57
C LYS A 180 12.34 39.71 -35.59
N VAL A 181 11.97 38.55 -36.14
CA VAL A 181 11.71 37.30 -35.40
C VAL A 181 12.40 36.15 -36.12
N ARG A 182 12.85 35.17 -35.41
CA ARG A 182 13.36 33.91 -35.95
C ARG A 182 12.28 32.86 -35.76
N VAL A 183 11.80 32.25 -36.87
CA VAL A 183 10.76 31.21 -36.86
C VAL A 183 11.33 29.96 -37.54
N ASN A 184 11.26 28.83 -36.85
CA ASN A 184 11.75 27.54 -37.37
C ASN A 184 13.17 27.63 -38.00
N GLN A 185 14.05 28.37 -37.32
CA GLN A 185 15.45 28.60 -37.67
C GLN A 185 15.67 29.71 -38.76
N GLU A 186 14.65 30.31 -39.31
CA GLU A 186 14.79 31.39 -40.32
C GLU A 186 14.49 32.76 -39.70
N ILE A 187 15.33 33.77 -39.98
CA ILE A 187 15.07 35.13 -39.52
C ILE A 187 14.19 35.85 -40.50
N LEU A 188 12.99 36.25 -40.08
CA LEU A 188 12.00 36.92 -40.83
C LEU A 188 11.84 38.38 -40.33
N ASN A 189 11.44 39.29 -41.21
CA ASN A 189 10.96 40.59 -40.76
C ASN A 189 9.61 40.44 -40.09
N LEU A 190 9.42 41.12 -38.97
CA LEU A 190 8.20 41.08 -38.21
C LEU A 190 7.21 42.05 -38.84
N ASP A 191 6.31 41.54 -39.66
CA ASP A 191 5.26 42.28 -40.31
C ASP A 191 3.90 41.52 -40.24
N SER A 192 2.84 42.06 -40.71
CA SER A 192 1.51 41.47 -40.75
C SER A 192 1.37 40.31 -41.75
N SER A 193 2.41 40.02 -42.54
CA SER A 193 2.37 38.98 -43.60
C SER A 193 2.74 37.58 -43.09
N ILE A 194 3.31 37.43 -41.87
CA ILE A 194 3.72 36.15 -41.32
C ILE A 194 2.49 35.31 -41.02
N LYS A 195 2.26 34.26 -41.82
CA LYS A 195 1.21 33.24 -41.59
C LYS A 195 1.83 31.90 -41.24
N LEU A 196 1.61 31.40 -40.02
CA LEU A 196 2.04 30.09 -39.58
C LEU A 196 0.88 29.10 -39.62
N ASP A 197 1.20 27.84 -39.96
CA ASP A 197 0.21 26.77 -39.96
C ASP A 197 -0.23 26.44 -38.52
N ARG A 198 -1.53 26.49 -38.27
CA ARG A 198 -2.13 26.24 -36.95
C ARG A 198 -1.88 24.81 -36.45
N TYR A 199 -1.68 23.84 -37.31
CA TYR A 199 -1.57 22.41 -36.97
C TYR A 199 -0.14 21.95 -36.82
N GLN A 200 0.86 22.74 -37.25
CA GLN A 200 2.29 22.45 -37.11
C GLN A 200 2.84 23.04 -35.80
N THR A 201 3.92 22.42 -35.31
CA THR A 201 4.68 22.94 -34.15
C THR A 201 5.70 23.95 -34.63
N HIS A 202 5.78 25.08 -33.94
CA HIS A 202 6.69 26.16 -34.29
C HIS A 202 7.63 26.49 -33.13
N ASP A 203 8.85 26.88 -33.47
CA ASP A 203 9.83 27.49 -32.57
C ASP A 203 9.94 28.97 -32.98
N ILE A 204 9.69 29.88 -32.03
CA ILE A 204 9.69 31.31 -32.27
C ILE A 204 10.62 32.00 -31.27
N GLU A 205 11.66 32.66 -31.78
CA GLU A 205 12.58 33.46 -31.02
C GLU A 205 12.52 34.94 -31.50
N LEU A 206 12.40 35.85 -30.55
CA LEU A 206 12.40 37.27 -30.79
C LEU A 206 13.83 37.77 -30.95
N VAL A 207 14.17 38.49 -32.01
CA VAL A 207 15.45 39.19 -32.18
C VAL A 207 15.42 40.48 -31.38
N VAL A 208 16.09 40.48 -30.22
CA VAL A 208 16.12 41.64 -29.31
C VAL A 208 17.09 42.68 -29.81
N ASP A 209 18.32 42.28 -30.22
CA ASP A 209 19.32 43.20 -30.75
C ASP A 209 20.28 42.48 -31.70
N ARG A 210 21.01 43.31 -32.49
CA ARG A 210 22.07 42.92 -33.40
C ARG A 210 23.27 43.84 -33.21
N LEU A 211 24.36 43.31 -32.68
CA LEU A 211 25.54 44.13 -32.42
C LEU A 211 26.87 43.40 -32.70
N THR A 212 27.95 44.19 -32.79
CA THR A 212 29.28 43.63 -32.76
C THR A 212 29.83 43.67 -31.32
N VAL A 213 30.25 42.52 -30.80
CA VAL A 213 30.77 42.40 -29.42
C VAL A 213 32.16 43.02 -29.34
N ASN A 214 32.25 44.14 -28.61
CA ASN A 214 33.56 44.78 -28.28
C ASN A 214 33.38 45.59 -26.99
N GLU A 215 34.48 46.08 -26.40
CA GLU A 215 34.43 46.85 -25.16
C GLU A 215 33.60 48.14 -25.32
N LYS A 216 33.59 48.75 -26.50
CA LYS A 216 32.80 49.98 -26.78
C LYS A 216 31.31 49.75 -26.69
N ASN A 217 30.83 48.55 -27.02
CA ASN A 217 29.42 48.18 -27.01
C ASN A 217 28.97 47.45 -25.73
N LYS A 218 29.80 47.39 -24.71
CA LYS A 218 29.56 46.62 -23.47
C LYS A 218 28.31 47.05 -22.73
N LEU A 219 28.01 48.35 -22.64
CA LEU A 219 26.78 48.82 -21.98
C LEU A 219 25.53 48.38 -22.76
N ARG A 220 25.55 48.59 -24.10
CA ARG A 220 24.44 48.14 -24.97
C ARG A 220 24.23 46.62 -24.92
N LEU A 221 25.32 45.85 -24.91
CA LEU A 221 25.29 44.40 -24.75
C LEU A 221 24.62 43.99 -23.43
N LYS A 222 24.98 44.67 -22.32
CA LYS A 222 24.38 44.40 -21.00
C LYS A 222 22.86 44.67 -20.98
N GLU A 223 22.41 45.78 -21.54
CA GLU A 223 21.00 46.15 -21.62
C GLU A 223 20.23 45.17 -22.51
N SER A 224 20.76 44.89 -23.71
CA SER A 224 20.12 43.92 -24.62
C SER A 224 20.02 42.50 -24.04
N LEU A 225 21.04 42.04 -23.36
CA LEU A 225 20.99 40.74 -22.67
C LEU A 225 19.98 40.72 -21.52
N LYS A 226 19.88 41.83 -20.76
CA LYS A 226 18.89 41.94 -19.68
C LYS A 226 17.46 41.85 -20.24
N ILE A 227 17.16 42.62 -21.27
CA ILE A 227 15.84 42.59 -21.95
C ILE A 227 15.56 41.18 -22.52
N ALA A 228 16.56 40.57 -23.17
CA ALA A 228 16.40 39.22 -23.73
C ALA A 228 16.11 38.15 -22.66
N LEU A 229 16.80 38.25 -21.51
CA LEU A 229 16.55 37.32 -20.37
C LEU A 229 15.20 37.55 -19.73
N GLU A 230 14.69 38.78 -19.64
CA GLU A 230 13.37 39.11 -19.13
C GLU A 230 12.27 38.57 -20.04
N LEU A 231 12.39 38.74 -21.36
CA LEU A 231 11.42 38.27 -22.35
C LEU A 231 11.43 36.75 -22.53
N GLY A 232 12.59 36.11 -22.35
CA GLY A 232 12.77 34.67 -22.53
C GLY A 232 12.73 33.87 -21.23
N ASP A 233 12.08 34.38 -20.17
CA ASP A 233 11.94 33.73 -18.88
C ASP A 233 13.29 33.18 -18.34
N GLY A 234 14.34 34.04 -18.42
CA GLY A 234 15.67 33.71 -17.93
C GLY A 234 16.57 32.99 -18.94
N VAL A 235 16.16 32.84 -20.19
CA VAL A 235 16.91 32.19 -21.26
C VAL A 235 17.22 33.20 -22.37
N VAL A 236 18.48 33.18 -22.87
CA VAL A 236 18.88 33.94 -24.03
C VAL A 236 19.65 33.04 -24.99
N MET A 237 19.50 33.30 -26.29
CA MET A 237 20.19 32.62 -27.37
C MET A 237 21.10 33.63 -28.09
N ILE A 238 22.36 33.26 -28.31
CA ILE A 238 23.32 34.02 -29.08
C ILE A 238 23.55 33.29 -30.40
N LEU A 239 23.27 33.99 -31.51
CA LEU A 239 23.52 33.48 -32.86
C LEU A 239 24.61 34.29 -33.54
N GLU A 240 25.68 33.65 -33.96
CA GLU A 240 26.77 34.25 -34.73
C GLU A 240 26.31 34.38 -36.20
N LYS A 241 26.40 35.57 -36.76
CA LYS A 241 25.93 35.88 -38.10
C LYS A 241 26.54 35.03 -39.20
N ASN A 242 27.83 34.73 -39.13
CA ASN A 242 28.62 34.09 -40.17
C ASN A 242 28.61 32.54 -40.07
N ASN A 243 28.39 31.97 -38.89
CA ASN A 243 28.60 30.56 -38.65
C ASN A 243 27.31 29.78 -38.31
N LYS A 244 26.17 30.47 -38.25
CA LYS A 244 24.86 29.86 -37.82
C LYS A 244 24.92 29.07 -36.52
N LYS A 245 26.04 29.16 -35.77
CA LYS A 245 26.23 28.45 -34.50
C LYS A 245 25.43 29.18 -33.41
N ILE A 246 24.55 28.44 -32.74
CA ILE A 246 23.72 28.93 -31.65
C ILE A 246 24.36 28.51 -30.32
N ARG A 247 24.38 29.48 -29.37
CA ARG A 247 24.74 29.19 -27.98
C ARG A 247 23.59 29.62 -27.08
N TYR A 248 23.15 28.70 -26.27
CA TYR A 248 22.12 28.95 -25.26
C TYR A 248 22.80 29.34 -23.93
N LEU A 249 22.33 30.39 -23.29
CA LEU A 249 22.74 30.86 -21.98
C LEU A 249 21.51 31.10 -21.12
N SER A 250 21.54 30.74 -19.86
CA SER A 250 20.35 30.79 -19.01
C SER A 250 20.66 31.04 -17.55
N LYS A 251 19.76 31.79 -16.91
CA LYS A 251 19.70 31.88 -15.44
C LYS A 251 19.12 30.62 -14.81
N LEU A 252 18.36 29.82 -15.60
CA LEU A 252 17.81 28.51 -15.20
C LEU A 252 18.87 27.43 -15.48
N LEU A 253 18.66 26.26 -14.84
CA LEU A 253 19.45 25.06 -15.14
C LEU A 253 19.18 24.62 -16.58
N MET A 254 20.17 24.67 -17.44
CA MET A 254 19.98 24.39 -18.87
C MET A 254 21.14 23.53 -19.43
N CYS A 255 20.79 22.67 -20.37
CA CYS A 255 21.74 21.92 -21.18
C CYS A 255 22.32 22.83 -22.26
N PRO A 256 23.66 23.07 -22.29
CA PRO A 256 24.28 23.96 -23.26
C PRO A 256 24.12 23.56 -24.71
N GLN A 257 23.98 22.22 -24.99
CA GLN A 257 23.87 21.70 -26.34
C GLN A 257 22.45 21.75 -26.88
N THR A 258 21.44 21.39 -26.04
CA THR A 258 20.07 21.22 -26.51
C THR A 258 19.14 22.37 -26.14
N GLY A 259 19.58 23.30 -25.29
CA GLY A 259 18.77 24.39 -24.77
C GLY A 259 17.59 23.94 -23.88
N ILE A 260 17.52 22.66 -23.47
CA ILE A 260 16.52 22.17 -22.53
C ILE A 260 16.81 22.79 -21.18
N ALA A 261 15.84 23.49 -20.60
CA ALA A 261 15.94 24.12 -19.31
C ALA A 261 15.05 23.41 -18.28
N TYR A 262 15.50 23.32 -17.05
CA TYR A 262 14.74 22.86 -15.88
C TYR A 262 14.47 24.04 -14.97
N ASP A 263 13.32 24.03 -14.33
CA ASP A 263 13.05 24.95 -13.23
C ASP A 263 14.02 24.74 -12.06
N ASN A 264 14.17 25.77 -11.23
CA ASN A 264 14.94 25.63 -10.00
C ASN A 264 14.34 24.52 -9.13
N PRO A 265 15.18 23.59 -8.64
CA PRO A 265 14.69 22.43 -7.91
C PRO A 265 14.13 22.82 -6.54
N GLU A 266 12.87 22.53 -6.30
CA GLU A 266 12.19 22.64 -5.02
C GLU A 266 11.93 21.24 -4.44
N PRO A 267 11.71 21.09 -3.12
CA PRO A 267 11.36 19.78 -2.54
C PRO A 267 10.13 19.12 -3.20
N ASN A 268 9.16 19.94 -3.68
CA ASN A 268 7.98 19.44 -4.39
C ASN A 268 8.30 18.92 -5.80
N SER A 269 9.40 19.35 -6.42
CA SER A 269 9.86 18.81 -7.71
C SER A 269 10.25 17.34 -7.61
N PHE A 270 10.67 16.87 -6.43
CA PHE A 270 11.05 15.47 -6.16
C PHE A 270 9.92 14.68 -5.47
N SER A 271 8.70 15.20 -5.40
CA SER A 271 7.56 14.51 -4.80
C SER A 271 6.71 13.82 -5.87
N PHE A 272 6.59 12.50 -5.80
CA PHE A 272 5.67 11.75 -6.66
C PHE A 272 4.19 11.91 -6.26
N ASN A 273 3.91 12.58 -5.13
CA ASN A 273 2.57 12.96 -4.69
C ASN A 273 2.17 14.37 -5.13
N SER A 274 3.14 15.18 -5.62
CA SER A 274 2.92 16.52 -6.15
C SER A 274 2.79 16.51 -7.67
N PRO A 275 1.86 17.26 -8.29
CA PRO A 275 1.75 17.39 -9.74
C PRO A 275 3.05 17.87 -10.41
N LYS A 276 3.87 18.68 -9.69
CA LYS A 276 5.15 19.22 -10.18
C LYS A 276 6.21 18.12 -10.36
N GLY A 277 6.26 17.13 -9.46
CA GLY A 277 7.26 16.07 -9.47
C GLY A 277 6.80 14.74 -10.03
N ALA A 278 5.49 14.48 -10.04
CA ALA A 278 4.94 13.20 -10.43
C ALA A 278 5.11 12.91 -11.93
N CYS A 279 5.38 11.67 -12.28
CA CYS A 279 5.32 11.19 -13.66
C CYS A 279 3.91 11.36 -14.20
N LYS A 280 3.73 12.16 -15.25
CA LYS A 280 2.45 12.45 -15.89
C LYS A 280 1.76 11.19 -16.46
N SER A 281 2.55 10.18 -16.86
CA SER A 281 2.07 8.94 -17.50
C SER A 281 1.42 7.96 -16.51
N CYS A 282 1.90 7.89 -15.24
CA CYS A 282 1.38 7.01 -14.19
C CYS A 282 0.89 7.77 -12.96
N ASN A 283 0.81 9.10 -13.00
CA ASN A 283 0.40 9.95 -11.88
C ASN A 283 1.13 9.62 -10.56
N GLY A 284 2.45 9.36 -10.64
CA GLY A 284 3.29 9.05 -9.48
C GLY A 284 3.15 7.65 -8.91
N LEU A 285 2.42 6.73 -9.57
CA LEU A 285 2.27 5.35 -9.09
C LEU A 285 3.51 4.48 -9.37
N GLY A 286 4.28 4.77 -10.42
CA GLY A 286 5.44 3.98 -10.84
C GLY A 286 5.09 2.77 -11.70
N PHE A 287 3.81 2.40 -11.77
CA PHE A 287 3.30 1.27 -12.57
C PHE A 287 2.00 1.68 -13.28
N LYS A 288 1.63 0.90 -14.30
CA LYS A 288 0.35 0.97 -14.99
C LYS A 288 -0.33 -0.37 -14.95
N LEU A 289 -1.65 -0.35 -14.98
CA LEU A 289 -2.44 -1.55 -15.22
C LEU A 289 -2.60 -1.71 -16.73
N GLU A 290 -2.13 -2.83 -17.25
CA GLU A 290 -2.30 -3.23 -18.64
C GLU A 290 -3.10 -4.54 -18.70
N VAL A 291 -3.86 -4.73 -19.75
CA VAL A 291 -4.62 -5.97 -19.95
C VAL A 291 -3.65 -7.12 -20.24
N ASP A 292 -3.85 -8.24 -19.57
CA ASP A 292 -3.05 -9.46 -19.71
C ASP A 292 -3.75 -10.45 -20.63
N VAL A 293 -3.23 -10.62 -21.83
CA VAL A 293 -3.81 -11.52 -22.83
C VAL A 293 -3.87 -12.98 -22.33
N ASN A 294 -2.92 -13.40 -21.50
CA ASN A 294 -2.94 -14.76 -20.91
C ASN A 294 -4.09 -14.96 -19.92
N LYS A 295 -4.60 -13.87 -19.33
CA LYS A 295 -5.80 -13.93 -18.49
C LYS A 295 -7.09 -13.86 -19.30
N ILE A 296 -7.05 -13.23 -20.47
CA ILE A 296 -8.18 -13.25 -21.41
C ILE A 296 -8.33 -14.64 -22.00
N ILE A 297 -7.24 -15.27 -22.43
CA ILE A 297 -7.19 -16.60 -23.06
C ILE A 297 -6.34 -17.52 -22.19
N PRO A 298 -6.88 -18.05 -21.09
CA PRO A 298 -6.12 -18.90 -20.17
C PRO A 298 -5.77 -20.29 -20.75
N ASN A 299 -6.57 -20.79 -21.71
CA ASN A 299 -6.32 -22.04 -22.39
C ASN A 299 -6.60 -21.88 -23.90
N PRO A 300 -5.57 -21.79 -24.75
CA PRO A 300 -5.76 -21.63 -26.20
C PRO A 300 -6.23 -22.90 -26.91
N LYS A 301 -6.18 -24.07 -26.27
CA LYS A 301 -6.59 -25.36 -26.84
C LYS A 301 -8.10 -25.58 -26.93
N ILE A 302 -8.88 -24.71 -26.25
CA ILE A 302 -10.34 -24.77 -26.32
C ILE A 302 -10.88 -23.69 -27.27
N SER A 303 -12.09 -23.93 -27.80
CA SER A 303 -12.75 -23.01 -28.70
C SER A 303 -13.40 -21.83 -27.97
N ILE A 304 -13.71 -20.76 -28.70
CA ILE A 304 -14.39 -19.56 -28.17
C ILE A 304 -15.77 -19.94 -27.60
N LYS A 305 -16.50 -20.83 -28.29
CA LYS A 305 -17.82 -21.36 -27.85
C LYS A 305 -17.70 -22.11 -26.53
N ASN A 306 -16.61 -22.83 -26.29
CA ASN A 306 -16.32 -23.55 -25.07
C ASN A 306 -15.66 -22.70 -23.97
N GLY A 307 -15.62 -21.38 -24.18
CA GLY A 307 -15.17 -20.43 -23.15
C GLY A 307 -13.67 -20.11 -23.14
N ALA A 308 -12.97 -20.23 -24.28
CA ALA A 308 -11.56 -19.84 -24.39
C ALA A 308 -11.30 -18.40 -23.97
N ILE A 309 -12.25 -17.50 -24.27
CA ILE A 309 -12.16 -16.07 -23.94
C ILE A 309 -12.92 -15.80 -22.65
N SER A 310 -12.19 -15.79 -21.54
CA SER A 310 -12.73 -15.72 -20.18
C SER A 310 -13.63 -14.49 -19.89
N PRO A 311 -13.35 -13.25 -20.37
CA PRO A 311 -14.15 -12.06 -20.11
C PRO A 311 -15.56 -12.09 -20.69
N ILE A 312 -15.82 -12.89 -21.72
CA ILE A 312 -17.10 -12.93 -22.43
C ILE A 312 -17.95 -14.17 -22.10
N ASN A 313 -17.55 -14.95 -21.11
CA ASN A 313 -18.31 -16.10 -20.65
C ASN A 313 -19.55 -15.64 -19.86
N GLY A 314 -20.74 -15.61 -20.49
CA GLY A 314 -22.02 -15.30 -19.87
C GLY A 314 -23.05 -14.66 -20.80
N ARG A 315 -24.34 -14.69 -20.37
CA ARG A 315 -25.49 -14.19 -21.17
C ARG A 315 -25.40 -12.71 -21.59
N LYS A 316 -24.60 -11.88 -20.88
CA LYS A 316 -24.48 -10.44 -21.17
C LYS A 316 -23.51 -10.12 -22.31
N ALA A 317 -22.80 -11.08 -22.85
CA ALA A 317 -21.76 -10.87 -23.90
C ALA A 317 -22.18 -11.35 -25.30
N LEU A 318 -23.45 -11.69 -25.52
CA LEU A 318 -23.95 -12.21 -26.80
C LEU A 318 -23.65 -11.30 -28.00
N TRP A 319 -23.65 -9.99 -27.79
CA TRP A 319 -23.34 -9.02 -28.86
C TRP A 319 -21.86 -9.08 -29.25
N ILE A 320 -20.93 -9.29 -28.32
CA ILE A 320 -19.48 -9.44 -28.60
C ILE A 320 -19.26 -10.75 -29.37
N ILE A 321 -19.89 -11.84 -28.94
CA ILE A 321 -19.79 -13.14 -29.60
C ILE A 321 -20.23 -13.07 -31.06
N ARG A 322 -21.33 -12.36 -31.34
CA ARG A 322 -21.80 -12.13 -32.73
C ARG A 322 -20.80 -11.32 -33.56
N GLN A 323 -20.12 -10.33 -32.96
CA GLN A 323 -19.08 -9.58 -33.68
C GLN A 323 -17.87 -10.46 -33.97
N ILE A 324 -17.46 -11.32 -33.02
CA ILE A 324 -16.37 -12.27 -33.26
C ILE A 324 -16.72 -13.29 -34.35
N GLU A 325 -17.98 -13.74 -34.43
CA GLU A 325 -18.47 -14.63 -35.52
C GLU A 325 -18.33 -13.96 -36.88
N LEU A 326 -18.60 -12.68 -36.99
CA LEU A 326 -18.43 -11.93 -38.26
C LEU A 326 -16.96 -11.74 -38.61
N ILE A 327 -16.09 -11.51 -37.61
CA ILE A 327 -14.65 -11.47 -37.79
C ILE A 327 -14.17 -12.86 -38.28
N GLY A 328 -14.75 -13.94 -37.75
CA GLY A 328 -14.46 -15.32 -38.18
C GLY A 328 -14.69 -15.57 -39.65
N LYS A 329 -15.80 -15.04 -40.22
CA LYS A 329 -16.08 -15.11 -41.67
C LYS A 329 -15.04 -14.39 -42.53
N LYS A 330 -14.39 -13.36 -42.00
CA LYS A 330 -13.35 -12.59 -42.70
C LYS A 330 -11.97 -13.28 -42.65
N TYR A 331 -11.66 -13.94 -41.56
CA TYR A 331 -10.35 -14.53 -41.28
C TYR A 331 -10.37 -16.06 -41.26
N ASP A 332 -11.42 -16.68 -41.81
CA ASP A 332 -11.61 -18.12 -42.02
C ASP A 332 -11.49 -18.97 -40.74
N PHE A 333 -12.23 -18.55 -39.67
CA PHE A 333 -12.41 -19.35 -38.46
C PHE A 333 -13.85 -19.32 -37.98
N THR A 334 -14.25 -20.32 -37.19
CA THR A 334 -15.56 -20.42 -36.54
C THR A 334 -15.43 -20.32 -35.04
N LEU A 335 -16.56 -20.15 -34.34
CA LEU A 335 -16.59 -20.16 -32.87
C LEU A 335 -16.18 -21.52 -32.26
N ASP A 336 -16.26 -22.61 -33.05
CA ASP A 336 -15.84 -23.96 -32.66
C ASP A 336 -14.34 -24.23 -32.88
N THR A 337 -13.64 -23.32 -33.57
CA THR A 337 -12.17 -23.43 -33.84
C THR A 337 -11.40 -23.17 -32.55
N PRO A 338 -10.46 -24.06 -32.10
CA PRO A 338 -9.55 -23.78 -31.00
C PRO A 338 -8.74 -22.50 -31.26
N VAL A 339 -8.54 -21.69 -30.20
CA VAL A 339 -7.88 -20.38 -30.36
C VAL A 339 -6.44 -20.52 -30.90
N GLU A 340 -5.73 -21.57 -30.55
CA GLU A 340 -4.37 -21.86 -31.08
C GLU A 340 -4.34 -22.05 -32.59
N ASN A 341 -5.47 -22.44 -33.20
CA ASN A 341 -5.60 -22.67 -34.66
C ASN A 341 -6.11 -21.44 -35.41
N ILE A 342 -6.46 -20.35 -34.71
CA ILE A 342 -6.88 -19.09 -35.33
C ILE A 342 -5.63 -18.37 -35.87
N CYS A 343 -5.69 -17.86 -37.11
CA CYS A 343 -4.59 -17.09 -37.68
C CYS A 343 -4.24 -15.86 -36.83
N LYS A 344 -2.97 -15.41 -36.87
CA LYS A 344 -2.47 -14.29 -36.06
C LYS A 344 -3.25 -12.99 -36.29
N GLU A 345 -3.67 -12.72 -37.49
CA GLU A 345 -4.47 -11.56 -37.91
C GLU A 345 -5.88 -11.62 -37.31
N GLY A 346 -6.52 -12.79 -37.35
CA GLY A 346 -7.83 -13.04 -36.76
C GLY A 346 -7.79 -12.89 -35.24
N LEU A 347 -6.79 -13.45 -34.57
CA LEU A 347 -6.61 -13.29 -33.13
C LEU A 347 -6.34 -11.83 -32.76
N LYS A 348 -5.53 -11.11 -33.52
CA LYS A 348 -5.26 -9.68 -33.33
C LYS A 348 -6.54 -8.86 -33.52
N ALA A 349 -7.39 -9.21 -34.48
CA ALA A 349 -8.68 -8.56 -34.72
C ALA A 349 -9.65 -8.76 -33.53
N ILE A 350 -9.68 -9.96 -32.92
CA ILE A 350 -10.49 -10.25 -31.73
C ILE A 350 -9.99 -9.44 -30.53
N LEU A 351 -8.68 -9.39 -30.31
CA LEU A 351 -8.10 -8.76 -29.13
C LEU A 351 -8.09 -7.23 -29.21
N TYR A 352 -7.68 -6.65 -30.33
CA TYR A 352 -7.41 -5.21 -30.48
C TYR A 352 -8.36 -4.48 -31.42
N GLY A 353 -9.31 -5.23 -32.01
CA GLY A 353 -10.30 -4.65 -32.92
C GLY A 353 -9.88 -4.62 -34.39
N VAL A 354 -10.81 -4.16 -35.21
CA VAL A 354 -10.63 -4.04 -36.67
C VAL A 354 -10.94 -2.59 -37.05
N ASN A 355 -10.00 -1.93 -37.74
CA ASN A 355 -10.15 -0.57 -38.23
C ASN A 355 -11.06 -0.45 -39.47
N THR A 356 -11.71 -1.52 -39.89
CA THR A 356 -12.62 -1.55 -41.05
C THR A 356 -14.03 -1.81 -40.59
N LYS A 357 -14.98 -1.04 -41.17
CA LYS A 357 -16.40 -1.25 -40.90
C LYS A 357 -16.82 -2.60 -41.45
N ILE A 358 -17.40 -3.46 -40.58
CA ILE A 358 -17.93 -4.76 -40.96
C ILE A 358 -19.39 -4.58 -41.33
N LYS A 359 -19.75 -4.89 -42.58
CA LYS A 359 -21.16 -4.85 -43.01
C LYS A 359 -21.86 -6.13 -42.55
N ILE A 360 -22.97 -5.93 -41.82
CA ILE A 360 -23.82 -7.04 -41.35
C ILE A 360 -25.13 -7.00 -42.10
N ASN A 361 -25.43 -8.04 -42.87
CA ASN A 361 -26.78 -8.26 -43.38
C ASN A 361 -27.62 -9.00 -42.35
N TYR A 362 -28.50 -8.31 -41.69
CA TYR A 362 -29.46 -8.89 -40.76
C TYR A 362 -30.80 -9.08 -41.47
N LYS A 363 -31.17 -10.33 -41.75
CA LYS A 363 -32.55 -10.66 -42.12
C LYS A 363 -33.40 -10.80 -40.87
N ILE A 364 -34.01 -9.74 -40.44
CA ILE A 364 -35.14 -9.78 -39.51
C ILE A 364 -36.32 -9.19 -40.26
N ALA A 365 -37.34 -10.02 -40.55
CA ALA A 365 -38.63 -9.66 -41.16
C ALA A 365 -38.44 -8.79 -42.47
N GLU A 366 -37.93 -9.40 -43.53
CA GLU A 366 -37.91 -8.85 -44.92
C GLU A 366 -37.29 -7.48 -45.13
N ILE A 367 -36.64 -6.88 -44.12
CA ILE A 367 -35.95 -5.61 -44.30
C ILE A 367 -34.43 -5.83 -44.07
N ALA A 368 -33.68 -5.91 -45.15
CA ALA A 368 -32.22 -5.93 -45.13
C ALA A 368 -31.72 -4.50 -44.84
N LYS A 369 -31.24 -4.25 -43.66
CA LYS A 369 -30.49 -3.02 -43.35
C LYS A 369 -29.02 -3.39 -43.10
N ASP A 370 -28.13 -2.74 -43.84
CA ASP A 370 -26.69 -2.82 -43.66
C ASP A 370 -26.32 -1.95 -42.43
N TYR A 371 -25.85 -2.58 -41.37
CA TYR A 371 -25.28 -1.87 -40.20
C TYR A 371 -23.76 -1.92 -40.25
N ASN A 372 -23.12 -0.77 -40.28
CA ASN A 372 -21.65 -0.69 -40.09
C ASN A 372 -21.33 -0.76 -38.60
N ILE A 373 -20.70 -1.84 -38.15
CA ILE A 373 -20.28 -2.01 -36.74
C ILE A 373 -18.75 -1.90 -36.67
N ASN A 374 -18.28 -0.99 -35.80
CA ASN A 374 -16.88 -0.92 -35.42
C ASN A 374 -16.66 -1.84 -34.23
N PHE A 375 -15.71 -2.74 -34.33
CA PHE A 375 -15.29 -3.60 -33.22
C PHE A 375 -13.96 -3.11 -32.67
N ASP A 376 -13.96 -2.60 -31.45
CA ASP A 376 -12.79 -2.00 -30.79
C ASP A 376 -11.87 -3.04 -30.13
N GLY A 377 -12.28 -4.31 -30.10
CA GLY A 377 -11.54 -5.41 -29.49
C GLY A 377 -11.76 -5.60 -27.99
N ILE A 378 -11.46 -6.82 -27.53
CA ILE A 378 -11.70 -7.22 -26.13
C ILE A 378 -10.77 -6.47 -25.16
N VAL A 379 -9.54 -6.17 -25.59
CA VAL A 379 -8.56 -5.43 -24.76
C VAL A 379 -9.07 -4.02 -24.49
N THR A 380 -9.48 -3.30 -25.54
CA THR A 380 -10.05 -1.95 -25.43
C THR A 380 -11.31 -1.96 -24.59
N PHE A 381 -12.20 -2.93 -24.79
CA PHE A 381 -13.42 -3.09 -23.98
C PHE A 381 -13.10 -3.22 -22.48
N ILE A 382 -12.11 -4.06 -22.10
CA ILE A 382 -11.71 -4.22 -20.69
C ILE A 382 -11.09 -2.92 -20.14
N GLU A 383 -10.26 -2.23 -20.95
CA GLU A 383 -9.65 -0.96 -20.54
C GLU A 383 -10.70 0.13 -20.28
N ASP A 384 -11.68 0.26 -21.17
CA ASP A 384 -12.75 1.25 -21.03
C ASP A 384 -13.65 0.97 -19.83
N GLN A 385 -14.00 -0.31 -19.61
CA GLN A 385 -14.72 -0.71 -18.40
C GLN A 385 -13.93 -0.42 -17.12
N SER A 386 -12.60 -0.51 -17.18
CA SER A 386 -11.73 -0.17 -16.04
C SER A 386 -11.67 1.34 -15.75
N LYS A 387 -11.74 2.19 -16.79
CA LYS A 387 -11.55 3.65 -16.69
C LYS A 387 -12.86 4.40 -16.46
N HIS A 388 -13.94 3.96 -17.13
CA HIS A 388 -15.19 4.74 -17.26
C HIS A 388 -16.38 4.14 -16.51
N SER A 389 -16.22 2.97 -15.84
CA SER A 389 -17.33 2.39 -15.09
C SER A 389 -17.50 3.04 -13.72
N ASN A 390 -18.69 3.62 -13.48
CA ASN A 390 -19.11 4.12 -12.17
C ASN A 390 -19.56 2.99 -11.23
N VAL A 391 -19.59 1.73 -11.70
CA VAL A 391 -20.06 0.57 -10.96
C VAL A 391 -18.89 -0.22 -10.42
N LYS A 392 -18.71 -0.24 -9.09
CA LYS A 392 -17.61 -0.94 -8.40
C LYS A 392 -17.47 -2.43 -8.73
N SER A 393 -18.56 -3.11 -9.13
CA SER A 393 -18.51 -4.52 -9.54
C SER A 393 -17.83 -4.70 -10.90
N ILE A 394 -18.07 -3.81 -11.85
CA ILE A 394 -17.47 -3.83 -13.19
C ILE A 394 -15.97 -3.46 -13.10
N GLU A 395 -15.62 -2.48 -12.29
CA GLU A 395 -14.22 -2.12 -12.02
C GLU A 395 -13.44 -3.31 -11.41
N ARG A 396 -14.05 -4.05 -10.47
CA ARG A 396 -13.42 -5.26 -9.90
C ARG A 396 -13.30 -6.38 -10.93
N TRP A 397 -14.29 -6.53 -11.79
CA TRP A 397 -14.30 -7.52 -12.84
C TRP A 397 -13.19 -7.23 -13.87
N SER A 398 -13.06 -6.00 -14.38
CA SER A 398 -12.02 -5.63 -15.35
C SER A 398 -10.61 -5.78 -14.77
N LYS A 399 -10.40 -5.42 -13.49
CA LYS A 399 -9.11 -5.60 -12.80
C LYS A 399 -8.63 -7.05 -12.71
N LYS A 400 -9.51 -8.06 -12.81
CA LYS A 400 -9.11 -9.47 -12.86
C LYS A 400 -8.25 -9.79 -14.09
N TYR A 401 -8.54 -9.14 -15.22
CA TYR A 401 -7.87 -9.35 -16.49
C TYR A 401 -6.66 -8.44 -16.70
N MET A 402 -6.30 -7.64 -15.71
CA MET A 402 -5.16 -6.74 -15.78
C MET A 402 -3.96 -7.26 -15.00
N ARG A 403 -2.77 -6.84 -15.44
CA ARG A 403 -1.51 -7.01 -14.71
C ARG A 403 -0.87 -5.65 -14.44
N SER A 404 -0.10 -5.57 -13.36
CA SER A 404 0.69 -4.38 -13.05
C SER A 404 2.04 -4.47 -13.78
N VAL A 405 2.35 -3.48 -14.61
CA VAL A 405 3.63 -3.38 -15.30
C VAL A 405 4.32 -2.06 -14.91
N ASN A 406 5.64 -2.06 -14.89
CA ASN A 406 6.39 -0.84 -14.63
C ASN A 406 6.07 0.22 -15.68
N CYS A 407 5.84 1.45 -15.25
CA CYS A 407 5.57 2.56 -16.17
C CYS A 407 6.77 2.77 -17.10
N GLN A 408 6.56 2.65 -18.40
CA GLN A 408 7.61 2.80 -19.41
C GLN A 408 8.26 4.18 -19.38
N SER A 409 7.49 5.25 -19.11
CA SER A 409 8.01 6.62 -19.08
C SER A 409 8.95 6.89 -17.91
N CYS A 410 8.62 6.43 -16.69
CA CYS A 410 9.44 6.68 -15.50
C CYS A 410 10.23 5.43 -15.04
N LYS A 411 10.08 4.29 -15.68
CA LYS A 411 10.76 3.01 -15.35
C LYS A 411 10.67 2.65 -13.86
N GLY A 412 9.52 3.00 -13.22
CA GLY A 412 9.29 2.74 -11.80
C GLY A 412 9.80 3.83 -10.84
N SER A 413 10.48 4.89 -11.30
CA SER A 413 10.96 5.99 -10.44
C SER A 413 9.83 6.83 -9.83
N ARG A 414 8.63 6.78 -10.39
CA ARG A 414 7.44 7.57 -10.02
C ARG A 414 7.53 9.06 -10.34
N LEU A 415 8.72 9.57 -10.62
CA LEU A 415 8.99 10.99 -10.90
C LEU A 415 8.92 11.28 -12.39
N ASN A 416 8.73 12.55 -12.74
CA ASN A 416 8.84 13.03 -14.10
C ASN A 416 10.30 12.95 -14.61
N LEU A 417 10.51 13.14 -15.91
CA LEU A 417 11.83 13.02 -16.54
C LEU A 417 12.84 14.02 -15.99
N GLU A 418 12.44 15.25 -15.75
CA GLU A 418 13.32 16.32 -15.23
C GLU A 418 13.81 15.98 -13.83
N SER A 419 12.89 15.74 -12.90
CA SER A 419 13.20 15.43 -11.49
C SER A 419 13.98 14.13 -11.32
N SER A 420 13.80 13.17 -12.23
CA SER A 420 14.55 11.89 -12.20
C SER A 420 16.03 12.05 -12.56
N ASN A 421 16.43 13.15 -13.18
CA ASN A 421 17.78 13.37 -13.68
C ASN A 421 18.64 14.30 -12.81
N PHE A 422 18.37 14.37 -11.53
CA PHE A 422 19.24 14.99 -10.53
C PHE A 422 20.07 13.94 -9.80
N LYS A 423 21.36 14.22 -9.60
CA LYS A 423 22.29 13.34 -8.87
C LYS A 423 22.84 14.02 -7.62
N VAL A 424 22.99 13.25 -6.56
CA VAL A 424 23.77 13.59 -5.36
C VAL A 424 24.86 12.54 -5.22
N ALA A 425 26.12 12.94 -5.20
CA ALA A 425 27.29 12.04 -5.21
C ALA A 425 27.10 10.89 -6.25
N GLU A 426 26.80 11.29 -7.49
CA GLU A 426 26.60 10.45 -8.68
C GLU A 426 25.42 9.48 -8.65
N LYS A 427 24.55 9.55 -7.65
CA LYS A 427 23.35 8.71 -7.51
C LYS A 427 22.07 9.48 -7.80
N TYR A 428 21.20 8.92 -8.62
CA TYR A 428 19.82 9.40 -8.79
C TYR A 428 18.98 9.10 -7.56
N ILE A 429 17.94 9.89 -7.29
CA ILE A 429 17.04 9.64 -6.16
C ILE A 429 16.34 8.27 -6.28
N SER A 430 16.01 7.85 -7.50
CA SER A 430 15.41 6.53 -7.78
C SER A 430 16.36 5.37 -7.42
N GLU A 431 17.67 5.51 -7.61
CA GLU A 431 18.64 4.51 -7.21
C GLU A 431 18.75 4.44 -5.69
N VAL A 432 18.80 5.59 -5.03
CA VAL A 432 18.90 5.68 -3.56
C VAL A 432 17.70 5.05 -2.87
N VAL A 433 16.46 5.28 -3.34
CA VAL A 433 15.27 4.71 -2.72
C VAL A 433 15.10 3.21 -2.99
N ASN A 434 15.77 2.68 -4.00
CA ASN A 434 15.76 1.25 -4.32
C ASN A 434 16.89 0.45 -3.63
N MET A 435 17.82 1.13 -2.93
CA MET A 435 18.80 0.46 -2.08
C MET A 435 18.10 -0.18 -0.87
N ASP A 436 18.62 -1.31 -0.41
CA ASP A 436 18.29 -1.81 0.93
C ASP A 436 18.81 -0.84 2.00
N LEU A 437 18.17 -0.84 3.18
CA LEU A 437 18.51 0.12 4.24
C LEU A 437 19.94 -0.01 4.76
N ASN A 438 20.56 -1.19 4.67
CA ASN A 438 21.95 -1.40 5.06
C ASN A 438 22.88 -0.70 4.06
N SER A 439 22.68 -0.91 2.75
CA SER A 439 23.41 -0.25 1.67
C SER A 439 23.20 1.26 1.69
N LEU A 440 21.98 1.72 1.98
CA LEU A 440 21.66 3.14 2.16
C LEU A 440 22.44 3.76 3.33
N SER A 441 22.51 3.07 4.47
CA SER A 441 23.29 3.52 5.63
C SER A 441 24.77 3.69 5.29
N LYS A 442 25.36 2.73 4.57
CA LYS A 442 26.75 2.80 4.10
C LYS A 442 26.97 3.95 3.11
N TRP A 443 26.00 4.18 2.21
CA TRP A 443 26.08 5.30 1.27
C TRP A 443 26.02 6.65 1.99
N LEU A 444 25.12 6.82 2.98
CA LEU A 444 25.02 8.04 3.78
C LEU A 444 26.30 8.35 4.58
N GLN A 445 26.96 7.31 5.12
CA GLN A 445 28.27 7.47 5.81
C GLN A 445 29.36 8.00 4.86
N LYS A 446 29.43 7.45 3.65
CA LYS A 446 30.41 7.84 2.63
C LYS A 446 30.04 9.17 1.95
N LEU A 447 28.78 9.63 2.09
CA LEU A 447 28.31 10.84 1.40
C LEU A 447 29.07 12.09 1.84
N GLN A 448 29.37 12.22 3.14
CA GLN A 448 30.03 13.38 3.69
C GLN A 448 31.44 13.60 3.09
N SER A 449 32.18 12.52 2.81
CA SER A 449 33.51 12.61 2.20
C SER A 449 33.50 12.91 0.69
N LYS A 450 32.35 12.78 0.04
CA LYS A 450 32.19 13.01 -1.41
C LYS A 450 31.62 14.39 -1.76
N LEU A 451 31.16 15.14 -0.79
CA LEU A 451 30.60 16.47 -0.98
C LEU A 451 31.64 17.57 -0.92
N SER A 452 31.41 18.65 -1.68
CA SER A 452 32.21 19.88 -1.56
C SER A 452 32.02 20.50 -0.16
N LYS A 453 32.98 21.31 0.31
CA LYS A 453 32.87 22.03 1.60
C LYS A 453 31.55 22.85 1.69
N LYS A 454 31.13 23.48 0.61
CA LYS A 454 29.88 24.26 0.52
C LYS A 454 28.66 23.38 0.66
N ASP A 455 28.59 22.28 -0.09
CA ASP A 455 27.46 21.37 -0.07
C ASP A 455 27.37 20.63 1.25
N LEU A 456 28.51 20.35 1.90
CA LEU A 456 28.55 19.71 3.22
C LEU A 456 27.89 20.59 4.28
N VAL A 457 28.17 21.88 4.31
CA VAL A 457 27.56 22.83 5.26
C VAL A 457 26.05 22.86 5.08
N ILE A 458 25.56 22.87 3.83
CA ILE A 458 24.12 22.88 3.52
C ILE A 458 23.45 21.57 3.92
N ALA A 459 24.09 20.43 3.65
CA ALA A 459 23.49 19.10 3.77
C ALA A 459 23.72 18.44 5.13
N GLN A 460 24.63 18.93 5.98
CA GLN A 460 25.07 18.25 7.21
C GLN A 460 23.91 17.86 8.12
N GLN A 461 23.00 18.78 8.38
CA GLN A 461 21.84 18.51 9.26
C GLN A 461 20.86 17.51 8.63
N ILE A 462 20.65 17.61 7.31
CA ILE A 462 19.77 16.71 6.57
C ILE A 462 20.35 15.28 6.58
N ILE A 463 21.65 15.13 6.32
CA ILE A 463 22.34 13.83 6.33
C ILE A 463 22.30 13.21 7.73
N LYS A 464 22.48 14.00 8.79
CA LYS A 464 22.42 13.54 10.18
C LYS A 464 21.02 12.98 10.52
N GLU A 465 19.95 13.65 10.13
CA GLU A 465 18.58 13.17 10.37
C GLU A 465 18.25 11.94 9.50
N LEU A 466 18.66 11.91 8.23
CA LEU A 466 18.53 10.73 7.36
C LEU A 466 19.23 9.51 7.97
N PHE A 467 20.49 9.67 8.37
CA PHE A 467 21.30 8.59 8.94
C PHE A 467 20.66 8.02 10.22
N LYS A 468 20.17 8.89 11.08
CA LYS A 468 19.51 8.53 12.34
C LYS A 468 18.23 7.71 12.08
N ARG A 469 17.35 8.15 11.18
CA ARG A 469 16.11 7.44 10.83
C ARG A 469 16.38 6.09 10.16
N VAL A 470 17.35 6.01 9.25
CA VAL A 470 17.78 4.74 8.64
C VAL A 470 18.37 3.80 9.67
N ARG A 471 19.15 4.30 10.63
CA ARG A 471 19.71 3.50 11.73
C ARG A 471 18.59 2.89 12.58
N PHE A 472 17.58 3.64 12.97
CA PHE A 472 16.46 3.08 13.74
C PHE A 472 15.73 1.95 13.02
N LEU A 473 15.54 2.05 11.69
CA LEU A 473 14.97 0.95 10.91
C LEU A 473 15.88 -0.28 10.89
N ASN A 474 17.19 -0.10 10.85
CA ASN A 474 18.16 -1.20 10.95
C ASN A 474 18.16 -1.84 12.35
N ASP A 475 18.05 -1.02 13.39
CA ASP A 475 18.04 -1.45 14.79
C ASP A 475 16.80 -2.31 15.13
N VAL A 476 15.66 -2.09 14.45
CA VAL A 476 14.46 -2.95 14.57
C VAL A 476 14.47 -4.15 13.60
N GLY A 477 15.58 -4.44 12.93
CA GLY A 477 15.74 -5.62 12.08
C GLY A 477 15.14 -5.52 10.68
N LEU A 478 14.95 -4.30 10.13
CA LEU A 478 14.36 -4.07 8.81
C LEU A 478 15.39 -3.75 7.71
N SER A 479 16.66 -4.09 7.92
CA SER A 479 17.80 -3.74 7.05
C SER A 479 17.65 -4.17 5.58
N TYR A 480 16.83 -5.18 5.29
CA TYR A 480 16.58 -5.72 3.95
C TYR A 480 15.52 -4.95 3.16
N LEU A 481 14.76 -4.05 3.79
CA LEU A 481 13.73 -3.27 3.11
C LEU A 481 14.34 -2.17 2.25
N THR A 482 13.60 -1.81 1.18
CA THR A 482 13.90 -0.62 0.36
C THR A 482 12.89 0.50 0.66
N LEU A 483 13.30 1.75 0.51
CA LEU A 483 12.40 2.90 0.73
C LEU A 483 11.24 2.96 -0.28
N ASN A 484 11.45 2.45 -1.50
CA ASN A 484 10.44 2.41 -2.56
C ASN A 484 9.40 1.30 -2.39
N ARG A 485 9.60 0.35 -1.44
CA ARG A 485 8.67 -0.74 -1.19
C ARG A 485 7.30 -0.20 -0.78
N SER A 486 6.26 -0.64 -1.48
CA SER A 486 4.88 -0.23 -1.20
C SER A 486 4.41 -0.72 0.17
N ALA A 487 3.76 0.16 0.94
CA ALA A 487 3.19 -0.17 2.25
C ALA A 487 2.20 -1.34 2.22
N LYS A 488 1.48 -1.51 1.11
CA LYS A 488 0.54 -2.64 0.91
C LYS A 488 1.20 -4.03 0.90
N THR A 489 2.49 -4.10 0.62
CA THR A 489 3.25 -5.36 0.51
C THR A 489 3.95 -5.74 1.81
N LEU A 490 3.83 -4.91 2.84
CA LEU A 490 4.42 -5.17 4.15
C LEU A 490 3.59 -6.19 4.91
N SER A 491 4.24 -7.08 5.63
CA SER A 491 3.60 -7.90 6.65
C SER A 491 3.17 -7.05 7.86
N GLY A 492 2.24 -7.55 8.68
CA GLY A 492 1.80 -6.85 9.90
C GLY A 492 2.98 -6.48 10.81
N GLY A 493 3.89 -7.41 11.07
CA GLY A 493 5.07 -7.18 11.90
C GLY A 493 6.08 -6.20 11.27
N GLU A 494 6.26 -6.19 9.93
CA GLU A 494 7.09 -5.18 9.27
C GLU A 494 6.50 -3.77 9.44
N ALA A 495 5.18 -3.62 9.24
CA ALA A 495 4.48 -2.34 9.40
C ALA A 495 4.54 -1.82 10.84
N GLN A 496 4.37 -2.70 11.82
CA GLN A 496 4.46 -2.37 13.25
C GLN A 496 5.88 -1.90 13.63
N ARG A 497 6.91 -2.60 13.16
CA ARG A 497 8.32 -2.20 13.43
C ARG A 497 8.70 -0.89 12.73
N ILE A 498 8.18 -0.61 11.55
CA ILE A 498 8.36 0.69 10.89
C ILE A 498 7.76 1.80 11.77
N ARG A 499 6.55 1.62 12.29
CA ARG A 499 5.92 2.58 13.22
C ARG A 499 6.76 2.75 14.50
N LEU A 500 7.22 1.65 15.10
CA LEU A 500 8.09 1.70 16.28
C LEU A 500 9.37 2.50 16.00
N ALA A 501 10.07 2.21 14.90
CA ALA A 501 11.27 2.95 14.51
C ALA A 501 10.99 4.44 14.28
N THR A 502 9.83 4.78 13.70
CA THR A 502 9.42 6.19 13.52
C THR A 502 9.20 6.86 14.86
N GLN A 503 8.53 6.20 15.83
CA GLN A 503 8.28 6.75 17.16
C GLN A 503 9.59 6.94 17.95
N ILE A 504 10.53 6.01 17.91
CA ILE A 504 11.87 6.20 18.49
C ILE A 504 12.56 7.43 17.87
N GLY A 505 12.35 7.64 16.58
CA GLY A 505 12.88 8.77 15.82
C GLY A 505 12.38 10.14 16.29
N THR A 506 11.15 10.24 16.79
CA THR A 506 10.55 11.49 17.27
C THR A 506 11.17 12.00 18.59
N ARG A 507 11.82 11.10 19.36
CA ARG A 507 12.38 11.40 20.70
C ARG A 507 11.40 12.02 21.68
N LEU A 508 10.13 11.66 21.58
CA LEU A 508 9.15 12.06 22.58
C LEU A 508 9.52 11.46 23.94
N THR A 509 9.32 12.22 24.99
CA THR A 509 9.56 11.84 26.39
C THR A 509 8.27 11.89 27.18
N ASN A 510 8.20 11.12 28.26
CA ASN A 510 7.02 11.07 29.14
C ASN A 510 5.74 10.60 28.44
N VAL A 511 5.88 9.69 27.46
CA VAL A 511 4.79 9.05 26.72
C VAL A 511 4.63 7.61 27.19
N LEU A 512 3.41 7.09 27.21
CA LEU A 512 3.11 5.67 27.39
C LEU A 512 2.93 5.01 26.02
N TYR A 513 3.82 4.12 25.67
CA TYR A 513 3.71 3.29 24.46
C TYR A 513 3.09 1.94 24.82
N ILE A 514 2.10 1.51 24.03
CA ILE A 514 1.45 0.20 24.17
C ILE A 514 1.62 -0.56 22.85
N LEU A 515 2.23 -1.75 22.91
CA LEU A 515 2.51 -2.60 21.75
C LEU A 515 1.80 -3.95 21.87
N ASP A 516 1.25 -4.45 20.76
CA ASP A 516 0.60 -5.76 20.67
C ASP A 516 1.49 -6.74 19.91
N GLU A 517 1.97 -7.78 20.61
CA GLU A 517 2.78 -8.88 20.07
C GLU A 517 3.86 -8.47 19.05
N PRO A 518 4.75 -7.52 19.37
CA PRO A 518 5.72 -6.99 18.40
C PRO A 518 6.76 -8.01 17.93
N SER A 519 6.93 -9.14 18.63
CA SER A 519 7.84 -10.23 18.28
C SER A 519 7.28 -11.19 17.22
N ILE A 520 6.00 -11.07 16.87
CA ILE A 520 5.34 -12.02 15.96
C ILE A 520 6.04 -12.13 14.60
N GLY A 521 6.34 -13.37 14.18
CA GLY A 521 7.00 -13.63 12.91
C GLY A 521 8.49 -13.26 12.87
N LEU A 522 9.10 -12.91 14.01
CA LEU A 522 10.52 -12.65 14.12
C LEU A 522 11.34 -13.92 14.29
N HIS A 523 12.56 -13.90 13.80
CA HIS A 523 13.60 -14.83 14.16
C HIS A 523 14.23 -14.39 15.50
N GLN A 524 14.73 -15.33 16.32
CA GLN A 524 15.34 -15.02 17.63
C GLN A 524 16.41 -13.91 17.56
N LYS A 525 17.24 -13.91 16.51
CA LYS A 525 18.25 -12.87 16.27
C LYS A 525 17.66 -11.46 16.14
N ASP A 526 16.48 -11.35 15.54
CA ASP A 526 15.79 -10.06 15.36
C ASP A 526 15.03 -9.66 16.63
N ASN A 527 14.60 -10.62 17.49
CA ASN A 527 14.02 -10.34 18.80
C ASN A 527 14.97 -9.56 19.71
N VAL A 528 16.25 -9.91 19.73
CA VAL A 528 17.25 -9.17 20.52
C VAL A 528 17.32 -7.71 20.09
N LYS A 529 17.26 -7.43 18.78
CA LYS A 529 17.25 -6.05 18.27
C LYS A 529 15.99 -5.30 18.70
N LEU A 530 14.82 -5.95 18.61
CA LEU A 530 13.56 -5.39 19.05
C LEU A 530 13.59 -5.05 20.54
N ILE A 531 14.05 -5.96 21.40
CA ILE A 531 14.17 -5.74 22.85
C ILE A 531 15.06 -4.53 23.13
N ASN A 532 16.22 -4.43 22.45
CA ASN A 532 17.12 -3.27 22.61
C ASN A 532 16.47 -1.96 22.16
N ALA A 533 15.68 -1.98 21.07
CA ALA A 533 14.93 -0.82 20.62
C ALA A 533 13.87 -0.37 21.64
N LEU A 534 13.14 -1.30 22.25
CA LEU A 534 12.16 -1.01 23.31
C LEU A 534 12.84 -0.49 24.59
N LYS A 535 13.99 -1.05 24.97
CA LYS A 535 14.81 -0.53 26.09
C LYS A 535 15.28 0.90 25.80
N SER A 536 15.75 1.17 24.56
CA SER A 536 16.15 2.53 24.17
C SER A 536 14.97 3.51 24.24
N LEU A 537 13.75 3.08 23.87
CA LEU A 537 12.54 3.91 23.97
C LEU A 537 12.21 4.21 25.45
N ARG A 538 12.32 3.22 26.35
CA ARG A 538 12.19 3.38 27.79
C ARG A 538 13.24 4.35 28.35
N ASP A 539 14.51 4.19 27.97
CA ASP A 539 15.63 4.96 28.46
C ASP A 539 15.59 6.44 28.06
N LEU A 540 14.76 6.79 27.05
CA LEU A 540 14.39 8.17 26.73
C LEU A 540 13.41 8.80 27.76
N GLY A 541 13.01 8.09 28.83
CA GLY A 541 12.06 8.56 29.84
C GLY A 541 10.60 8.24 29.51
N ASN A 542 10.36 7.16 28.79
CA ASN A 542 9.03 6.69 28.41
C ASN A 542 8.61 5.45 29.19
N SER A 543 7.31 5.26 29.38
CA SER A 543 6.73 4.00 29.85
C SER A 543 6.38 3.13 28.65
N VAL A 544 6.72 1.85 28.69
CA VAL A 544 6.47 0.91 27.58
C VAL A 544 5.73 -0.31 28.10
N ILE A 545 4.49 -0.51 27.63
CA ILE A 545 3.70 -1.73 27.90
C ILE A 545 3.70 -2.58 26.63
N VAL A 546 4.04 -3.86 26.78
CA VAL A 546 4.07 -4.83 25.68
C VAL A 546 3.20 -6.01 26.03
N VAL A 547 2.20 -6.30 25.21
CA VAL A 547 1.44 -7.56 25.29
C VAL A 547 2.26 -8.61 24.56
N GLU A 548 2.76 -9.64 25.26
CA GLU A 548 3.72 -10.61 24.70
C GLU A 548 3.68 -12.01 25.32
N HIS A 549 4.17 -12.97 24.53
CA HIS A 549 4.31 -14.38 24.88
C HIS A 549 5.74 -14.91 24.72
N ASP A 550 6.64 -14.12 24.13
CA ASP A 550 8.02 -14.52 23.88
C ASP A 550 8.83 -14.58 25.18
N LYS A 551 9.55 -15.71 25.39
CA LYS A 551 10.35 -15.95 26.61
C LYS A 551 11.43 -14.89 26.82
N GLU A 552 12.12 -14.51 25.76
CA GLU A 552 13.21 -13.53 25.87
C GLU A 552 12.69 -12.13 26.15
N MET A 553 11.50 -11.76 25.61
CA MET A 553 10.85 -10.49 25.94
C MET A 553 10.46 -10.46 27.44
N ILE A 554 9.84 -11.54 27.96
CA ILE A 554 9.44 -11.65 29.36
C ILE A 554 10.67 -11.57 30.29
N LYS A 555 11.76 -12.29 29.96
CA LYS A 555 13.01 -12.28 30.73
C LYS A 555 13.71 -10.92 30.79
N ASN A 556 13.53 -10.10 29.76
CA ASN A 556 14.13 -8.77 29.64
C ASN A 556 13.23 -7.63 30.13
N ALA A 557 12.02 -7.93 30.62
CA ALA A 557 11.11 -6.97 31.18
C ALA A 557 11.61 -6.44 32.53
N ASP A 558 11.37 -5.16 32.81
CA ASP A 558 11.59 -4.59 34.15
C ASP A 558 10.47 -5.00 35.12
N TYR A 559 9.27 -5.22 34.58
CA TYR A 559 8.09 -5.58 35.36
C TYR A 559 7.16 -6.45 34.50
N ILE A 560 6.52 -7.42 35.14
CA ILE A 560 5.67 -8.41 34.49
C ILE A 560 4.30 -8.39 35.11
N VAL A 561 3.26 -8.46 34.30
CA VAL A 561 1.85 -8.60 34.67
C VAL A 561 1.31 -9.85 33.99
N ASP A 562 0.91 -10.84 34.78
CA ASP A 562 0.37 -12.10 34.28
C ASP A 562 -1.15 -12.18 34.52
N LEU A 563 -1.91 -12.34 33.46
CA LEU A 563 -3.37 -12.41 33.47
C LEU A 563 -3.87 -13.81 33.14
N GLY A 564 -4.84 -14.31 33.88
CA GLY A 564 -5.36 -15.65 33.73
C GLY A 564 -6.55 -15.96 34.62
N PRO A 565 -6.63 -17.17 35.17
CA PRO A 565 -5.79 -18.35 34.91
C PRO A 565 -6.04 -18.98 33.54
N GLU A 566 -7.26 -18.87 33.02
CA GLU A 566 -7.73 -19.46 31.78
C GLU A 566 -8.13 -18.34 30.76
N ALA A 567 -8.91 -18.71 29.73
CA ALA A 567 -9.41 -17.82 28.70
C ALA A 567 -10.92 -17.53 28.91
N GLY A 568 -11.41 -16.38 28.38
CA GLY A 568 -12.81 -16.00 28.42
C GLY A 568 -13.36 -15.81 29.83
N GLU A 569 -14.46 -16.43 30.16
CA GLU A 569 -15.12 -16.34 31.49
C GLU A 569 -14.23 -16.85 32.65
N TYR A 570 -13.32 -17.77 32.38
CA TYR A 570 -12.37 -18.33 33.34
C TYR A 570 -11.04 -17.59 33.37
N GLY A 571 -10.91 -16.51 32.57
CA GLY A 571 -9.80 -15.56 32.58
C GLY A 571 -10.15 -14.28 33.31
N GLY A 572 -9.42 -13.23 33.01
CA GLY A 572 -9.70 -11.87 33.46
C GLY A 572 -9.30 -11.56 34.91
N GLU A 573 -8.44 -12.37 35.52
CA GLU A 573 -7.91 -12.15 36.86
C GLU A 573 -6.41 -11.80 36.80
N LEU A 574 -5.93 -11.01 37.76
CA LEU A 574 -4.51 -10.75 37.96
C LEU A 574 -3.87 -11.91 38.71
N ILE A 575 -3.07 -12.71 38.02
CA ILE A 575 -2.39 -13.87 38.62
C ILE A 575 -1.07 -13.47 39.28
N PHE A 576 -0.33 -12.54 38.63
CA PHE A 576 0.95 -12.07 39.16
C PHE A 576 1.25 -10.66 38.67
N GLN A 577 1.90 -9.89 39.53
CA GLN A 577 2.58 -8.65 39.17
C GLN A 577 3.87 -8.50 39.98
N GLY A 578 4.98 -8.19 39.29
CA GLY A 578 6.29 -8.09 39.96
C GLY A 578 7.46 -8.14 38.98
N THR A 579 8.65 -8.32 39.51
CA THR A 579 9.87 -8.49 38.71
C THR A 579 10.04 -9.95 38.26
N ILE A 580 10.99 -10.19 37.34
CA ILE A 580 11.33 -11.53 36.88
C ILE A 580 11.83 -12.41 38.05
N GLN A 581 12.52 -11.81 39.05
CA GLN A 581 13.01 -12.48 40.24
C GLN A 581 11.88 -12.94 41.15
N ASP A 582 10.78 -12.21 41.19
CA ASP A 582 9.59 -12.58 41.96
C ASP A 582 8.80 -13.67 41.23
N LEU A 583 8.76 -13.65 39.88
CA LEU A 583 8.10 -14.67 39.08
C LEU A 583 8.74 -16.07 39.23
N ILE A 584 10.05 -16.14 39.43
CA ILE A 584 10.77 -17.43 39.68
C ILE A 584 10.25 -18.14 40.93
N LYS A 585 9.86 -17.38 41.97
CA LYS A 585 9.40 -17.91 43.24
C LYS A 585 8.00 -18.51 43.20
N ILE A 586 7.24 -18.21 42.13
CA ILE A 586 5.85 -18.65 41.99
C ILE A 586 5.72 -19.80 41.00
N ASN A 587 5.01 -20.84 41.42
CA ASN A 587 4.71 -21.99 40.55
C ASN A 587 3.40 -21.76 39.79
N ASN A 588 3.48 -21.04 38.68
CA ASN A 588 2.36 -20.86 37.75
C ASN A 588 2.74 -21.30 36.33
N ILE A 589 1.76 -21.34 35.42
CA ILE A 589 1.95 -21.78 34.04
C ILE A 589 3.03 -20.93 33.34
N THR A 590 2.98 -19.60 33.53
CA THR A 590 3.92 -18.66 32.93
C THR A 590 5.34 -18.84 33.44
N SER A 591 5.53 -18.99 34.76
CA SER A 591 6.83 -19.26 35.37
C SER A 591 7.43 -20.57 34.81
N ASN A 592 6.64 -21.66 34.84
CA ASN A 592 7.07 -22.98 34.34
C ASN A 592 7.47 -22.92 32.84
N TYR A 593 6.76 -22.15 32.04
CA TYR A 593 7.09 -21.96 30.64
C TYR A 593 8.36 -21.14 30.44
N VAL A 594 8.52 -20.01 31.12
CA VAL A 594 9.65 -19.07 30.97
C VAL A 594 10.96 -19.73 31.42
N PHE A 595 10.94 -20.46 32.54
CA PHE A 595 12.14 -21.11 33.10
C PHE A 595 12.37 -22.54 32.59
N GLY A 596 11.50 -23.06 31.72
CA GLY A 596 11.69 -24.38 31.10
C GLY A 596 11.40 -25.55 32.00
N LEU A 597 10.64 -25.34 33.07
CA LEU A 597 10.23 -26.44 34.00
C LEU A 597 9.16 -27.33 33.34
N SER A 598 8.41 -26.84 32.38
CA SER A 598 7.51 -27.64 31.54
C SER A 598 8.23 -28.16 30.30
N HIS A 599 8.57 -29.42 30.27
CA HIS A 599 9.14 -30.07 29.10
C HIS A 599 8.05 -30.55 28.14
N VAL A 600 8.09 -30.05 26.91
CA VAL A 600 7.33 -30.66 25.80
C VAL A 600 7.95 -32.03 25.53
N LYS A 601 7.22 -33.13 25.77
CA LYS A 601 7.68 -34.50 25.47
C LYS A 601 8.10 -34.55 23.99
N LYS A 602 9.36 -34.89 23.73
CA LYS A 602 9.81 -35.16 22.35
C LYS A 602 9.17 -36.47 21.90
N ASN A 603 8.23 -36.39 20.98
CA ASN A 603 7.68 -37.56 20.30
C ASN A 603 8.74 -38.17 19.38
N LYS A 604 8.64 -39.50 19.13
CA LYS A 604 9.48 -40.16 18.12
C LYS A 604 9.31 -39.50 16.76
N ILE A 605 10.41 -39.15 16.12
CA ILE A 605 10.42 -38.61 14.75
C ILE A 605 9.87 -39.67 13.80
N ARG A 606 8.83 -39.35 13.05
CA ARG A 606 8.26 -40.26 12.03
C ARG A 606 9.15 -40.26 10.78
N SER A 607 9.32 -41.41 10.15
CA SER A 607 10.13 -41.59 8.92
C SER A 607 9.45 -41.09 7.66
N GLY A 608 8.14 -40.78 7.73
CA GLY A 608 7.35 -40.39 6.54
C GLY A 608 6.94 -41.60 5.70
N ASN A 609 6.31 -41.33 4.54
CA ASN A 609 5.83 -42.38 3.62
C ASN A 609 6.70 -42.57 2.38
N GLY A 610 7.90 -41.97 2.36
CA GLY A 610 8.84 -42.03 1.22
C GLY A 610 8.45 -41.16 0.00
N LYS A 611 7.29 -40.56 0.01
CA LYS A 611 6.81 -39.68 -1.07
C LYS A 611 7.23 -38.23 -0.84
N PHE A 612 7.46 -37.49 -1.92
CA PHE A 612 7.91 -36.11 -1.90
C PHE A 612 7.19 -35.28 -2.95
N ILE A 613 7.13 -33.97 -2.70
CA ILE A 613 6.95 -32.96 -3.73
C ILE A 613 8.23 -32.17 -3.89
N GLU A 614 8.56 -31.78 -5.11
CA GLU A 614 9.81 -31.13 -5.42
C GLU A 614 9.58 -29.93 -6.34
N ILE A 615 10.15 -28.78 -5.97
CA ILE A 615 10.23 -27.57 -6.79
C ILE A 615 11.68 -27.45 -7.26
N ILE A 616 11.88 -27.38 -8.56
CA ILE A 616 13.20 -27.22 -9.16
C ILE A 616 13.27 -25.82 -9.77
N GLY A 617 14.38 -25.13 -9.49
CA GLY A 617 14.68 -23.85 -10.13
C GLY A 617 13.79 -22.69 -9.69
N ALA A 618 13.41 -22.57 -8.43
CA ALA A 618 12.63 -21.45 -7.94
C ALA A 618 13.45 -20.15 -7.97
N LYS A 619 12.98 -19.13 -8.73
CA LYS A 619 13.70 -17.87 -9.04
C LYS A 619 12.93 -16.61 -8.60
N GLY A 620 11.73 -16.75 -8.03
CA GLY A 620 10.88 -15.62 -7.69
C GLY A 620 11.46 -14.71 -6.60
N ASN A 621 11.27 -13.39 -6.72
CA ASN A 621 11.72 -12.37 -5.77
C ASN A 621 13.22 -12.49 -5.44
N ASN A 622 13.56 -12.84 -4.18
CA ASN A 622 14.94 -13.00 -3.71
C ASN A 622 15.49 -14.44 -3.81
N LEU A 623 14.74 -15.38 -4.36
CA LEU A 623 15.18 -16.76 -4.51
C LEU A 623 16.26 -16.89 -5.60
N LYS A 624 17.31 -17.63 -5.29
CA LYS A 624 18.51 -17.78 -6.14
C LYS A 624 18.54 -19.13 -6.83
N ASN A 625 17.52 -19.42 -7.68
CA ASN A 625 17.45 -20.69 -8.42
C ASN A 625 17.58 -21.92 -7.52
N ILE A 626 16.72 -22.02 -6.52
CA ILE A 626 16.83 -23.06 -5.49
C ILE A 626 15.94 -24.27 -5.81
N ASN A 627 16.44 -25.45 -5.44
CA ASN A 627 15.69 -26.71 -5.48
C ASN A 627 15.22 -27.07 -4.08
N ILE A 628 13.95 -27.47 -3.94
CA ILE A 628 13.33 -27.75 -2.65
C ILE A 628 12.58 -29.08 -2.74
N LYS A 629 12.91 -29.99 -1.85
CA LYS A 629 12.25 -31.29 -1.70
C LYS A 629 11.50 -31.33 -0.36
N ILE A 630 10.18 -31.51 -0.40
CA ILE A 630 9.31 -31.51 0.77
C ILE A 630 8.73 -32.90 0.96
N PRO A 631 9.05 -33.60 2.07
CA PRO A 631 8.51 -34.92 2.35
C PRO A 631 7.02 -34.86 2.67
N LEU A 632 6.27 -35.88 2.23
CA LEU A 632 4.83 -36.00 2.51
C LEU A 632 4.57 -36.92 3.71
N GLY A 633 3.40 -36.74 4.34
CA GLY A 633 3.00 -37.48 5.54
C GLY A 633 3.69 -37.03 6.83
N LEU A 634 4.36 -35.90 6.82
CA LEU A 634 5.10 -35.30 7.93
C LEU A 634 4.69 -33.86 8.20
N LEU A 635 4.94 -33.36 9.41
CA LEU A 635 4.92 -31.95 9.73
C LEU A 635 6.26 -31.32 9.28
N CYS A 636 6.22 -30.51 8.23
CA CYS A 636 7.38 -29.87 7.65
C CYS A 636 7.40 -28.38 8.01
N CYS A 637 8.44 -27.89 8.69
CA CYS A 637 8.62 -26.50 9.05
C CYS A 637 9.60 -25.79 8.10
N ILE A 638 9.19 -24.67 7.53
CA ILE A 638 10.05 -23.78 6.74
C ILE A 638 10.45 -22.60 7.60
N THR A 639 11.73 -22.53 7.97
CA THR A 639 12.30 -21.57 8.92
C THR A 639 13.32 -20.64 8.28
N GLY A 640 13.76 -19.63 9.00
CA GLY A 640 14.80 -18.68 8.58
C GLY A 640 14.48 -17.25 9.00
N VAL A 641 15.45 -16.35 8.86
CA VAL A 641 15.33 -14.94 9.23
C VAL A 641 14.22 -14.22 8.44
N SER A 642 13.75 -13.09 8.96
CA SER A 642 12.76 -12.25 8.27
C SER A 642 13.30 -11.82 6.91
N GLY A 643 12.45 -11.86 5.84
CA GLY A 643 12.88 -11.54 4.47
C GLY A 643 13.72 -12.59 3.75
N SER A 644 13.98 -13.79 4.34
CA SER A 644 14.80 -14.85 3.70
C SER A 644 14.15 -15.54 2.48
N GLY A 645 12.85 -15.33 2.20
CA GLY A 645 12.14 -15.95 1.09
C GLY A 645 11.15 -17.04 1.45
N LYS A 646 10.92 -17.32 2.76
CA LYS A 646 9.96 -18.34 3.22
C LYS A 646 8.57 -18.20 2.59
N SER A 647 7.99 -17.01 2.66
CA SER A 647 6.67 -16.72 2.08
C SER A 647 6.69 -16.76 0.55
N THR A 648 7.80 -16.40 -0.07
CA THR A 648 7.99 -16.50 -1.53
C THR A 648 7.89 -17.95 -1.99
N ILE A 649 8.52 -18.88 -1.27
CA ILE A 649 8.46 -20.32 -1.58
C ILE A 649 7.06 -20.87 -1.34
N VAL A 650 6.48 -20.64 -0.16
CA VAL A 650 5.22 -21.30 0.24
C VAL A 650 4.01 -20.63 -0.42
N ASN A 651 3.85 -19.29 -0.21
CA ASN A 651 2.62 -18.59 -0.56
C ASN A 651 2.58 -18.08 -2.00
N GLU A 652 3.76 -17.87 -2.62
CA GLU A 652 3.85 -17.26 -3.94
C GLU A 652 4.34 -18.25 -5.03
N THR A 653 4.94 -19.36 -4.64
CA THR A 653 5.40 -20.40 -5.58
C THR A 653 4.62 -21.70 -5.37
N LEU A 654 4.80 -22.42 -4.24
CA LEU A 654 4.20 -23.73 -3.99
C LEU A 654 2.66 -23.71 -4.01
N TYR A 655 2.06 -22.85 -3.17
CA TYR A 655 0.60 -22.80 -3.07
C TYR A 655 -0.09 -22.43 -4.41
N PRO A 656 0.37 -21.43 -5.19
CA PRO A 656 -0.21 -21.15 -6.50
C PRO A 656 -0.05 -22.28 -7.51
N ILE A 657 1.07 -23.05 -7.49
CA ILE A 657 1.23 -24.25 -8.35
C ILE A 657 0.10 -25.24 -8.06
N LEU A 658 -0.05 -25.62 -6.79
CA LEU A 658 -1.04 -26.60 -6.36
C LEU A 658 -2.48 -26.09 -6.58
N ASN A 659 -2.74 -24.84 -6.25
CA ASN A 659 -4.05 -24.21 -6.38
C ASN A 659 -4.50 -24.09 -7.86
N LYS A 660 -3.55 -23.84 -8.76
CA LYS A 660 -3.81 -23.82 -10.21
C LYS A 660 -4.14 -25.21 -10.73
N TYR A 661 -3.44 -26.25 -10.26
CA TYR A 661 -3.68 -27.63 -10.67
C TYR A 661 -5.02 -28.15 -10.18
N PHE A 662 -5.31 -28.05 -8.87
CA PHE A 662 -6.52 -28.64 -8.26
C PHE A 662 -7.81 -27.81 -8.49
N PHE A 663 -7.70 -26.48 -8.48
CA PHE A 663 -8.85 -25.58 -8.46
C PHE A 663 -8.91 -24.64 -9.67
N LYS A 664 -8.01 -24.80 -10.68
CA LYS A 664 -7.92 -23.95 -11.88
C LYS A 664 -7.84 -22.45 -11.52
N ALA A 665 -7.16 -22.13 -10.39
CA ALA A 665 -7.07 -20.76 -9.89
C ALA A 665 -6.30 -19.85 -10.84
N GLU A 666 -6.73 -18.59 -10.96
CA GLU A 666 -6.16 -17.59 -11.89
C GLU A 666 -4.76 -17.10 -11.48
N LYS A 667 -4.36 -17.24 -10.21
CA LYS A 667 -3.06 -16.74 -9.72
C LYS A 667 -1.93 -17.62 -10.24
N ASN A 668 -1.06 -17.03 -11.06
CA ASN A 668 0.15 -17.71 -11.52
C ASN A 668 1.20 -17.79 -10.40
N PRO A 669 1.92 -18.93 -10.30
CA PRO A 669 3.09 -19.04 -9.44
C PRO A 669 4.22 -18.12 -9.94
N LEU A 670 5.16 -17.79 -9.05
CA LEU A 670 6.43 -17.17 -9.44
C LEU A 670 7.28 -18.15 -10.27
N GLU A 671 8.32 -17.63 -10.92
CA GLU A 671 9.16 -18.42 -11.82
C GLU A 671 9.81 -19.63 -11.14
N TYR A 672 9.67 -20.79 -11.77
CA TYR A 672 10.31 -22.06 -11.42
C TYR A 672 10.48 -22.89 -12.71
N ASP A 673 11.44 -23.81 -12.72
CA ASP A 673 11.72 -24.62 -13.91
C ASP A 673 10.81 -25.85 -13.98
N LYS A 674 10.66 -26.63 -12.89
CA LYS A 674 9.86 -27.86 -12.86
C LYS A 674 9.24 -28.12 -11.49
N PHE A 675 8.09 -28.81 -11.47
CA PHE A 675 7.43 -29.32 -10.26
C PHE A 675 7.13 -30.80 -10.41
N ASN A 676 7.56 -31.63 -9.43
CA ASN A 676 7.37 -33.06 -9.42
C ASN A 676 6.56 -33.50 -8.19
N GLY A 677 5.87 -34.65 -8.28
CA GLY A 677 5.18 -35.28 -7.17
C GLY A 677 3.77 -34.79 -6.90
N ILE A 678 3.15 -34.07 -7.87
CA ILE A 678 1.80 -33.52 -7.71
C ILE A 678 0.73 -34.62 -7.60
N GLU A 679 0.98 -35.77 -8.24
CA GLU A 679 0.15 -36.98 -8.20
C GLU A 679 0.01 -37.59 -6.82
N ASN A 680 0.89 -37.26 -5.91
CA ASN A 680 0.86 -37.73 -4.52
C ASN A 680 -0.03 -36.87 -3.58
N ILE A 681 -0.73 -35.86 -4.13
CA ILE A 681 -1.56 -34.92 -3.37
C ILE A 681 -2.97 -34.92 -3.95
N ASP A 682 -4.00 -35.03 -3.11
CA ASP A 682 -5.40 -34.98 -3.54
C ASP A 682 -5.96 -33.56 -3.48
N LYS A 683 -5.48 -32.75 -2.52
CA LYS A 683 -6.04 -31.44 -2.22
C LYS A 683 -5.04 -30.53 -1.53
N VAL A 684 -5.15 -29.22 -1.73
CA VAL A 684 -4.40 -28.19 -0.98
C VAL A 684 -5.36 -27.28 -0.21
N ILE A 685 -5.01 -27.00 1.04
CA ILE A 685 -5.73 -26.07 1.92
C ILE A 685 -4.73 -25.03 2.40
N SER A 686 -5.03 -23.74 2.18
CA SER A 686 -4.24 -22.62 2.67
C SER A 686 -4.86 -22.02 3.92
N ILE A 687 -4.08 -21.96 4.99
CA ILE A 687 -4.45 -21.29 6.25
C ILE A 687 -3.53 -20.09 6.41
N ASN A 688 -4.09 -18.90 6.59
CA ASN A 688 -3.35 -17.65 6.75
C ASN A 688 -3.86 -16.84 7.94
N GLN A 689 -3.13 -15.79 8.32
CA GLN A 689 -3.48 -14.87 9.41
C GLN A 689 -4.48 -13.79 9.02
N ALA A 690 -5.10 -13.85 7.83
CA ALA A 690 -6.10 -12.87 7.43
C ALA A 690 -7.30 -12.91 8.39
N PRO A 691 -7.89 -11.76 8.76
CA PRO A 691 -9.09 -11.75 9.58
C PRO A 691 -10.22 -12.51 8.91
N ILE A 692 -11.01 -13.24 9.72
CA ILE A 692 -12.15 -14.06 9.30
C ILE A 692 -13.16 -13.24 8.50
N GLY A 693 -13.32 -11.96 8.81
CA GLY A 693 -14.16 -11.03 8.08
C GLY A 693 -13.75 -9.57 8.30
N ARG A 694 -14.24 -8.71 7.43
CA ARG A 694 -13.93 -7.25 7.46
C ARG A 694 -15.15 -6.41 7.79
N THR A 695 -16.28 -7.02 8.09
CA THR A 695 -17.52 -6.32 8.39
C THR A 695 -18.07 -6.77 9.72
N PRO A 696 -18.84 -5.93 10.44
CA PRO A 696 -19.51 -6.32 11.69
C PRO A 696 -20.45 -7.52 11.57
N ARG A 697 -20.79 -7.93 10.34
CA ARG A 697 -21.62 -9.10 10.04
C ARG A 697 -20.84 -10.41 9.93
N SER A 698 -19.52 -10.36 10.02
CA SER A 698 -18.66 -11.54 9.97
C SER A 698 -18.39 -12.02 11.39
N ASN A 699 -18.86 -13.22 11.72
CA ASN A 699 -18.68 -13.84 13.01
C ASN A 699 -18.20 -15.29 12.88
N ALA A 700 -17.84 -15.93 14.00
CA ALA A 700 -17.34 -17.30 14.02
C ALA A 700 -18.36 -18.29 13.44
N ALA A 701 -19.64 -18.15 13.77
CA ALA A 701 -20.71 -19.04 13.32
C ALA A 701 -20.90 -19.02 11.79
N THR A 702 -20.82 -17.84 11.17
CA THR A 702 -20.88 -17.71 9.70
C THR A 702 -19.66 -18.29 9.00
N TYR A 703 -18.48 -18.12 9.58
CA TYR A 703 -17.24 -18.61 9.00
C TYR A 703 -17.18 -20.14 8.92
N ILE A 704 -17.52 -20.83 9.99
CA ILE A 704 -17.55 -22.32 10.00
C ILE A 704 -18.81 -22.90 9.36
N GLY A 705 -19.75 -22.05 8.92
CA GLY A 705 -21.00 -22.46 8.29
C GLY A 705 -22.03 -23.07 9.25
N VAL A 706 -21.84 -23.02 10.56
CA VAL A 706 -22.82 -23.52 11.54
C VAL A 706 -24.06 -22.63 11.62
N PHE A 707 -23.93 -21.35 11.30
CA PHE A 707 -25.06 -20.43 11.32
C PHE A 707 -26.18 -20.80 10.32
N SER A 708 -25.81 -21.44 9.21
CA SER A 708 -26.81 -21.95 8.26
C SER A 708 -27.66 -23.07 8.87
N ASP A 709 -27.03 -23.97 9.62
CA ASP A 709 -27.73 -25.08 10.30
C ASP A 709 -28.62 -24.55 11.44
N ILE A 710 -28.13 -23.54 12.20
CA ILE A 710 -28.90 -22.87 13.24
C ILE A 710 -30.14 -22.19 12.65
N ARG A 711 -30.02 -21.49 11.52
CA ARG A 711 -31.16 -20.84 10.84
C ARG A 711 -32.18 -21.87 10.35
N ASN A 712 -31.74 -22.99 9.83
CA ASN A 712 -32.65 -24.09 9.44
C ASN A 712 -33.39 -24.64 10.65
N LEU A 713 -32.68 -24.89 11.75
CA LEU A 713 -33.32 -25.31 13.00
C LEU A 713 -34.40 -24.33 13.46
N PHE A 714 -34.16 -23.03 13.45
CA PHE A 714 -35.13 -22.01 13.83
C PHE A 714 -36.35 -21.97 12.87
N ALA A 715 -36.10 -22.16 11.56
CA ALA A 715 -37.18 -22.23 10.57
C ALA A 715 -38.09 -23.47 10.73
N ASP A 716 -37.54 -24.57 11.28
CA ASP A 716 -38.26 -25.80 11.53
C ASP A 716 -39.13 -25.79 12.81
N LEU A 717 -38.95 -24.78 13.67
CA LEU A 717 -39.78 -24.63 14.89
C LEU A 717 -41.23 -24.36 14.56
N GLN A 718 -42.13 -24.88 15.39
CA GLN A 718 -43.58 -24.73 15.20
C GLN A 718 -44.00 -23.25 15.11
N ALA A 719 -43.45 -22.38 15.99
CA ALA A 719 -43.71 -20.95 16.00
C ALA A 719 -43.30 -20.24 14.70
N ALA A 720 -42.24 -20.71 14.05
CA ALA A 720 -41.77 -20.20 12.76
C ALA A 720 -42.62 -20.71 11.60
N LYS A 721 -43.01 -22.00 11.61
CA LYS A 721 -43.85 -22.64 10.59
C LYS A 721 -45.23 -22.00 10.53
N VAL A 722 -45.86 -21.74 11.68
CA VAL A 722 -47.16 -21.08 11.76
C VAL A 722 -47.13 -19.68 11.14
N ARG A 723 -46.00 -18.95 11.30
CA ARG A 723 -45.82 -17.61 10.73
C ARG A 723 -45.29 -17.63 9.29
N GLY A 724 -45.04 -18.77 8.69
CA GLY A 724 -44.46 -18.91 7.35
C GLY A 724 -42.99 -18.46 7.25
N TYR A 725 -42.25 -18.45 8.35
CA TYR A 725 -40.85 -17.99 8.39
C TYR A 725 -39.91 -19.06 7.84
N LYS A 726 -39.18 -18.72 6.79
CA LYS A 726 -38.12 -19.54 6.19
C LYS A 726 -36.74 -19.19 6.81
N ALA A 727 -35.71 -20.02 6.58
CA ALA A 727 -34.37 -19.81 7.07
C ALA A 727 -33.75 -18.42 6.72
N GLY A 728 -34.21 -17.77 5.64
CA GLY A 728 -33.84 -16.40 5.27
C GLY A 728 -34.28 -15.35 6.30
N ARG A 729 -35.42 -15.57 7.00
CA ARG A 729 -35.92 -14.67 8.05
C ARG A 729 -34.92 -14.54 9.21
N PHE A 730 -34.26 -15.64 9.54
CA PHE A 730 -33.26 -15.72 10.62
C PHE A 730 -31.84 -15.32 10.18
N SER A 731 -31.68 -14.68 9.01
CA SER A 731 -30.43 -14.18 8.53
C SER A 731 -30.33 -12.67 8.74
N PHE A 732 -29.29 -12.23 9.45
CA PHE A 732 -28.98 -10.80 9.58
C PHE A 732 -28.42 -10.18 8.28
N ASN A 733 -28.12 -10.97 7.23
CA ASN A 733 -27.64 -10.49 5.94
C ASN A 733 -28.75 -10.27 4.91
N VAL A 734 -29.93 -10.84 5.11
CA VAL A 734 -31.08 -10.80 4.19
C VAL A 734 -32.17 -9.90 4.78
N SER A 735 -32.79 -9.08 3.94
CA SER A 735 -33.97 -8.28 4.36
C SER A 735 -35.15 -9.16 4.80
N GLY A 736 -36.01 -8.61 5.64
CA GLY A 736 -37.23 -9.24 6.14
C GLY A 736 -37.20 -9.62 7.61
N GLY A 737 -36.09 -10.14 8.15
CA GLY A 737 -35.98 -10.48 9.58
C GLY A 737 -34.95 -9.68 10.35
N ARG A 738 -34.07 -9.01 9.65
CA ARG A 738 -33.01 -8.15 10.25
C ARG A 738 -33.56 -6.78 10.62
N CYS A 739 -32.90 -6.11 11.54
CA CYS A 739 -33.09 -4.68 11.77
C CYS A 739 -32.67 -3.90 10.50
N GLU A 740 -33.58 -3.13 9.92
CA GLU A 740 -33.29 -2.40 8.67
C GLU A 740 -32.48 -1.11 8.93
N VAL A 741 -32.51 -0.53 10.12
CA VAL A 741 -31.72 0.65 10.49
C VAL A 741 -30.22 0.33 10.43
N CYS A 742 -29.75 -0.70 11.13
CA CYS A 742 -28.36 -1.14 11.05
C CYS A 742 -28.12 -2.19 9.96
N ARG A 743 -29.15 -2.59 9.24
CA ARG A 743 -29.11 -3.62 8.19
C ARG A 743 -28.52 -4.95 8.68
N GLY A 744 -28.77 -5.31 9.94
CA GLY A 744 -28.28 -6.52 10.58
C GLY A 744 -26.83 -6.46 11.08
N ALA A 745 -26.22 -5.30 11.13
CA ALA A 745 -24.87 -5.14 11.69
C ALA A 745 -24.86 -5.11 13.24
N GLY A 746 -25.98 -4.73 13.87
CA GLY A 746 -26.09 -4.50 15.31
C GLY A 746 -25.49 -3.16 15.74
N VAL A 747 -24.66 -2.55 14.89
CA VAL A 747 -23.96 -1.29 15.14
C VAL A 747 -24.09 -0.34 13.96
N LYS A 748 -23.92 0.94 14.22
CA LYS A 748 -23.80 2.01 13.22
C LYS A 748 -22.33 2.44 13.16
N THR A 749 -21.74 2.49 11.99
CA THR A 749 -20.37 3.01 11.80
C THR A 749 -20.46 4.46 11.31
N ILE A 750 -19.85 5.36 12.04
CA ILE A 750 -19.71 6.78 11.71
C ILE A 750 -18.31 6.94 11.08
N GLU A 751 -18.28 7.15 9.76
CA GLU A 751 -17.04 7.36 9.02
C GLU A 751 -16.45 8.73 9.35
N MET A 752 -15.20 8.77 9.78
CA MET A 752 -14.47 9.99 10.10
C MET A 752 -13.34 10.20 9.08
N ASN A 753 -13.32 11.36 8.39
CA ASN A 753 -12.38 11.61 7.28
C ASN A 753 -10.89 11.59 7.69
N PHE A 754 -10.56 11.90 8.94
CA PHE A 754 -9.17 12.04 9.42
C PHE A 754 -8.86 11.21 10.67
N LEU A 755 -9.85 10.53 11.24
CA LEU A 755 -9.74 9.72 12.46
C LEU A 755 -10.26 8.30 12.19
N PRO A 756 -9.97 7.32 13.07
CA PRO A 756 -10.59 6.01 12.98
C PRO A 756 -12.11 6.10 13.04
N ASP A 757 -12.80 5.26 12.27
CA ASP A 757 -14.26 5.20 12.27
C ASP A 757 -14.78 4.87 13.69
N VAL A 758 -15.84 5.56 14.12
CA VAL A 758 -16.50 5.29 15.39
C VAL A 758 -17.64 4.31 15.19
N VAL A 759 -17.69 3.28 16.01
CA VAL A 759 -18.73 2.25 15.98
C VAL A 759 -19.63 2.42 17.20
N VAL A 760 -20.92 2.67 16.99
CA VAL A 760 -21.93 2.88 18.05
C VAL A 760 -23.00 1.78 17.95
N THR A 761 -23.50 1.30 19.08
CA THR A 761 -24.61 0.34 19.14
C THR A 761 -25.84 0.91 18.44
N CYS A 762 -26.60 0.09 17.73
CA CYS A 762 -27.81 0.53 17.05
C CYS A 762 -28.95 0.73 18.05
N ASP A 763 -29.46 1.95 18.16
CA ASP A 763 -30.51 2.33 19.11
C ASP A 763 -31.83 1.59 18.87
N GLU A 764 -32.15 1.24 17.62
CA GLU A 764 -33.40 0.56 17.23
C GLU A 764 -33.44 -0.91 17.71
N CYS A 765 -32.35 -1.65 17.50
CA CYS A 765 -32.30 -3.06 17.86
C CYS A 765 -31.44 -3.33 19.10
N ASN A 766 -30.88 -2.31 19.76
CA ASN A 766 -30.03 -2.44 20.93
C ASN A 766 -28.94 -3.54 20.78
N GLY A 767 -28.33 -3.61 19.56
CA GLY A 767 -27.29 -4.61 19.24
C GLY A 767 -27.83 -5.96 18.76
N ASN A 768 -29.11 -6.28 18.91
CA ASN A 768 -29.70 -7.60 18.63
C ASN A 768 -29.72 -7.99 17.15
N ARG A 769 -29.42 -7.10 16.21
CA ARG A 769 -29.34 -7.35 14.75
C ARG A 769 -30.66 -7.65 14.03
N TYR A 770 -31.73 -8.05 14.72
CA TYR A 770 -33.02 -8.49 14.18
C TYR A 770 -34.15 -7.56 14.58
N ASN A 771 -35.26 -7.65 13.86
CA ASN A 771 -36.50 -6.99 14.24
C ASN A 771 -37.22 -7.79 15.36
N HIS A 772 -38.13 -7.12 16.07
CA HIS A 772 -38.81 -7.66 17.23
C HIS A 772 -39.60 -8.95 16.92
N GLU A 773 -40.23 -9.03 15.75
CA GLU A 773 -41.01 -10.21 15.34
C GLU A 773 -40.16 -11.48 15.19
N THR A 774 -38.92 -11.34 14.66
CA THR A 774 -38.01 -12.47 14.49
C THR A 774 -37.48 -12.95 15.85
N LEU A 775 -37.30 -12.05 16.81
CA LEU A 775 -36.82 -12.36 18.16
C LEU A 775 -37.87 -13.10 19.02
N GLN A 776 -39.15 -13.08 18.64
CA GLN A 776 -40.20 -13.84 19.33
C GLN A 776 -40.11 -15.35 19.12
N VAL A 777 -39.35 -15.81 18.11
CA VAL A 777 -39.17 -17.25 17.89
C VAL A 777 -38.03 -17.76 18.75
N CYS A 778 -38.32 -18.65 19.68
CA CYS A 778 -37.34 -19.18 20.65
C CYS A 778 -37.14 -20.69 20.49
N PHE A 779 -35.93 -21.15 20.66
CA PHE A 779 -35.52 -22.54 20.83
C PHE A 779 -34.93 -22.73 22.21
N LYS A 780 -35.50 -23.59 23.05
CA LYS A 780 -35.10 -23.74 24.45
C LYS A 780 -35.01 -22.37 25.19
N GLU A 781 -36.02 -21.55 25.08
CA GLU A 781 -36.14 -20.20 25.69
C GLU A 781 -35.14 -19.15 25.16
N LYS A 782 -34.28 -19.45 24.19
CA LYS A 782 -33.38 -18.50 23.57
C LYS A 782 -33.78 -18.15 22.14
N ASN A 783 -33.85 -16.86 21.85
CA ASN A 783 -34.04 -16.36 20.49
C ASN A 783 -32.73 -16.42 19.69
N ILE A 784 -32.80 -16.10 18.38
CA ILE A 784 -31.66 -16.20 17.47
C ILE A 784 -30.50 -15.24 17.86
N SER A 785 -30.80 -14.07 18.46
CA SER A 785 -29.79 -13.15 18.95
C SER A 785 -29.09 -13.68 20.20
N ASP A 786 -29.86 -14.23 21.15
CA ASP A 786 -29.31 -14.84 22.37
C ASP A 786 -28.36 -16.00 22.02
N VAL A 787 -28.73 -16.77 20.99
CA VAL A 787 -27.86 -17.88 20.50
C VAL A 787 -26.53 -17.36 19.93
N LEU A 788 -26.53 -16.22 19.24
CA LEU A 788 -25.30 -15.61 18.73
C LEU A 788 -24.41 -15.05 19.83
N GLU A 789 -24.97 -14.71 21.00
CA GLU A 789 -24.24 -14.24 22.17
C GLU A 789 -23.65 -15.39 23.02
N LEU A 790 -24.09 -16.64 22.80
CA LEU A 790 -23.49 -17.79 23.49
C LEU A 790 -22.01 -17.94 23.12
N THR A 791 -21.18 -18.22 24.12
CA THR A 791 -19.82 -18.71 23.87
C THR A 791 -19.88 -20.12 23.23
N VAL A 792 -18.82 -20.50 22.53
CA VAL A 792 -18.73 -21.83 21.89
C VAL A 792 -18.92 -22.94 22.93
N ASN A 793 -18.34 -22.79 24.15
CA ASN A 793 -18.56 -23.76 25.23
C ASN A 793 -20.05 -23.88 25.62
N GLN A 794 -20.72 -22.75 25.82
CA GLN A 794 -22.15 -22.73 26.14
C GLN A 794 -22.99 -23.29 24.97
N ALA A 795 -22.63 -22.94 23.74
CA ALA A 795 -23.33 -23.43 22.56
C ALA A 795 -23.16 -24.94 22.32
N VAL A 796 -21.99 -25.52 22.65
CA VAL A 796 -21.75 -26.96 22.61
C VAL A 796 -22.71 -27.69 23.54
N MET A 797 -22.92 -27.20 24.77
CA MET A 797 -23.89 -27.77 25.73
C MET A 797 -25.31 -27.53 25.24
N PHE A 798 -25.65 -26.34 24.77
CA PHE A 798 -26.99 -25.98 24.31
C PHE A 798 -27.46 -26.83 23.13
N PHE A 799 -26.60 -27.11 22.17
CA PHE A 799 -26.90 -27.90 20.97
C PHE A 799 -26.45 -29.36 21.06
N GLU A 800 -26.19 -29.91 22.24
CA GLU A 800 -25.71 -31.28 22.44
C GLU A 800 -26.58 -32.33 21.69
N LYS A 801 -27.91 -32.14 21.70
CA LYS A 801 -28.89 -33.04 21.03
C LYS A 801 -29.07 -32.74 19.53
N VAL A 802 -28.29 -31.85 18.92
CA VAL A 802 -28.35 -31.49 17.49
C VAL A 802 -27.00 -31.84 16.82
N PRO A 803 -26.83 -33.09 16.32
CA PRO A 803 -25.50 -33.60 15.93
C PRO A 803 -24.72 -32.75 14.89
N ILE A 804 -25.45 -32.17 13.92
CA ILE A 804 -24.85 -31.35 12.84
C ILE A 804 -24.21 -30.09 13.41
N ILE A 805 -24.90 -29.38 14.29
CA ILE A 805 -24.44 -28.15 14.94
C ILE A 805 -23.36 -28.52 15.98
N TYR A 806 -23.61 -29.50 16.82
CA TYR A 806 -22.71 -29.97 17.86
C TYR A 806 -21.30 -30.29 17.32
N ARG A 807 -21.22 -31.07 16.22
CA ARG A 807 -19.95 -31.49 15.62
C ARG A 807 -19.08 -30.29 15.19
N LYS A 808 -19.70 -29.27 14.57
CA LYS A 808 -19.02 -28.05 14.11
C LYS A 808 -18.54 -27.20 15.29
N LEU A 809 -19.34 -27.05 16.34
CA LEU A 809 -19.00 -26.30 17.53
C LEU A 809 -17.91 -27.02 18.36
N LYS A 810 -17.98 -28.35 18.47
CA LYS A 810 -16.99 -29.16 19.16
C LYS A 810 -15.59 -29.06 18.49
N ALA A 811 -15.54 -28.88 17.18
CA ALA A 811 -14.29 -28.63 16.47
C ALA A 811 -13.64 -27.29 16.89
N LEU A 812 -14.44 -26.22 17.10
CA LEU A 812 -13.91 -24.94 17.63
C LEU A 812 -13.42 -25.07 19.08
N GLU A 813 -14.16 -25.79 19.91
CA GLU A 813 -13.77 -26.03 21.30
C GLU A 813 -12.43 -26.80 21.36
N ASN A 814 -12.28 -27.85 20.55
CA ASN A 814 -11.07 -28.70 20.50
C ASN A 814 -9.81 -27.93 20.06
N VAL A 815 -9.95 -26.83 19.32
CA VAL A 815 -8.80 -25.95 18.97
C VAL A 815 -8.59 -24.81 19.98
N GLY A 816 -9.27 -24.87 21.16
CA GLY A 816 -9.10 -23.90 22.24
C GLY A 816 -9.88 -22.60 22.08
N LEU A 817 -10.88 -22.55 21.18
CA LEU A 817 -11.71 -21.36 20.93
C LEU A 817 -13.07 -21.42 21.67
N GLY A 818 -13.15 -22.18 22.77
CA GLY A 818 -14.37 -22.32 23.57
C GLY A 818 -14.94 -21.02 24.14
N TYR A 819 -14.10 -20.03 24.35
CA TYR A 819 -14.41 -18.74 24.96
C TYR A 819 -14.99 -17.70 24.00
N ILE A 820 -14.87 -17.86 22.67
CA ILE A 820 -15.40 -16.89 21.71
C ILE A 820 -16.91 -17.03 21.56
N ARG A 821 -17.60 -15.91 21.23
CA ARG A 821 -19.03 -15.90 20.93
C ARG A 821 -19.30 -16.32 19.47
N LEU A 822 -20.51 -16.84 19.23
CA LEU A 822 -20.94 -17.25 17.89
C LEU A 822 -21.19 -16.03 16.99
#